data_cb56cbc33afa5e5b5344e5543fe73880
#
_entry.id   cb56cbc33afa5e5b5344e5543fe73880
#
_cell.length_a   1.000
_cell.length_b   1.000
_cell.length_c   1.000
_cell.angle_alpha   90.00
_cell.angle_beta   90.00
_cell.angle_gamma   90.00
#
_symmetry.space_group_name_H-M   'P 1'
#
loop_
_entity.id
_entity.type
_entity.pdbx_description
1 polymer ?
#
loop_
_entity_poly.entity_id
_entity_poly.type
_entity_poly.pdbx_seq_one_letter_code
_entity_poly.pdbx_strand_id
1 'polypeptide(L)'
;MALTLAEKIIQQHLVKEACSETDFTEGLPIKPGSHIAIKIDQTLTQDATGTMAYLQFEAIGVPRIKTEISVSYIDHNTLQTDFKNMDDHRYLQSVAAKYGLWFSRAGNGICHQVHLEKFGIPGKTLLGSDSHTPTAGGLGMLAIGAGGLDVAVAMAGGAFHLAMPKIIGVHLTGKLNAGVSAKDIILEVLRRETVKGGVGSIYEYFGDGVDSLTLPERSTITNMGAELGATSSIFPSDESTRCYLEAMGRSEIWKPLAADEGAVYHKVTEIDLSQLKPLAACPHSPDAVQTIASLAGKPVQQVVIGSCTNSSLDDLAAVASIVRGKHIACGVEAGIAPGSRTTLLMAAKAGILEDLIDAGFRILESACGPCIGQGFAPSSAGISLRTFNRNFPGRSGTADAGVYLVSPETAAAAAVTGCITDPQTFASSIPGASLLYGNAHEKNKTAVKTGETGLHKADFYTLSSEEVKQTALNEKMFIPPLPSEKAAKVEIIRGPNIKECPQAPASAKNLTIPVILKAGDNISTDEILPAGAKMLPLRSNIPEIAKYTLERVDPGFYANAMAAAADGKDGSAVVGGDNYGQGSSREHAALAPMYLGVRVVLVKSFARIHRANLINCGILPLLFKNPEDYERIKQNNVLYIQDIDLSLKTGNPFKITCTAPCGTELFTFEALNDFDERTRSILAAGGLSAYTRGGGQ
;
A
#
# COMPACT_ATOMS: atom_id res chain seq x y z
N MET A 1 -14.59 27.40 -10.67
CA MET A 1 -13.48 27.01 -11.56
C MET A 1 -13.66 25.56 -11.92
N ALA A 2 -13.11 25.15 -13.07
CA ALA A 2 -13.12 23.75 -13.46
C ALA A 2 -12.22 22.93 -12.51
N LEU A 3 -12.74 21.80 -12.01
CA LEU A 3 -12.06 20.92 -11.04
C LEU A 3 -11.60 19.63 -11.72
N THR A 4 -10.45 19.13 -11.32
CA THR A 4 -10.01 17.76 -11.66
C THR A 4 -10.92 16.73 -10.98
N LEU A 5 -10.90 15.48 -11.42
CA LEU A 5 -11.70 14.41 -10.81
C LEU A 5 -11.30 14.19 -9.34
N ALA A 6 -10.00 14.17 -9.05
CA ALA A 6 -9.50 14.02 -7.69
C ALA A 6 -9.97 15.16 -6.77
N GLU A 7 -9.93 16.41 -7.23
CA GLU A 7 -10.43 17.56 -6.46
C GLU A 7 -11.92 17.45 -6.18
N LYS A 8 -12.74 17.04 -7.16
CA LYS A 8 -14.19 16.80 -6.96
C LYS A 8 -14.43 15.78 -5.84
N ILE A 9 -13.73 14.64 -5.87
CA ILE A 9 -13.92 13.60 -4.86
C ILE A 9 -13.45 14.09 -3.50
N ILE A 10 -12.29 14.76 -3.42
CA ILE A 10 -11.79 15.35 -2.16
C ILE A 10 -12.82 16.31 -1.59
N GLN A 11 -13.34 17.26 -2.39
CA GLN A 11 -14.31 18.27 -1.92
C GLN A 11 -15.60 17.64 -1.40
N GLN A 12 -16.08 16.56 -2.04
CA GLN A 12 -17.28 15.83 -1.59
C GLN A 12 -17.08 15.13 -0.23
N HIS A 13 -15.84 14.87 0.17
CA HIS A 13 -15.50 14.13 1.39
C HIS A 13 -14.83 14.99 2.46
N LEU A 14 -14.70 16.31 2.24
CA LEU A 14 -14.12 17.21 3.25
C LEU A 14 -14.91 17.21 4.54
N VAL A 15 -14.19 17.06 5.65
CA VAL A 15 -14.70 17.29 7.01
C VAL A 15 -14.36 18.74 7.37
N LYS A 16 -15.29 19.66 7.09
CA LYS A 16 -15.06 21.11 7.14
C LYS A 16 -14.57 21.58 8.50
N GLU A 17 -15.11 21.00 9.58
CA GLU A 17 -14.76 21.32 10.97
C GLU A 17 -13.32 20.96 11.34
N ALA A 18 -12.71 20.06 10.57
CA ALA A 18 -11.34 19.58 10.79
C ALA A 18 -10.32 20.20 9.81
N CYS A 19 -10.76 21.13 8.94
CA CYS A 19 -9.90 21.87 8.02
C CYS A 19 -9.62 23.28 8.56
N SER A 20 -8.49 23.89 8.20
CA SER A 20 -8.26 25.30 8.52
C SER A 20 -9.26 26.20 7.77
N GLU A 21 -9.98 27.07 8.48
CA GLU A 21 -11.07 27.90 7.94
C GLU A 21 -10.66 28.83 6.78
N THR A 22 -9.38 29.10 6.63
CA THR A 22 -8.86 30.10 5.66
C THR A 22 -8.62 29.56 4.25
N ASP A 23 -8.61 28.25 4.05
CA ASP A 23 -8.09 27.64 2.82
C ASP A 23 -9.14 26.97 1.94
N PHE A 24 -10.43 27.00 2.33
CA PHE A 24 -11.48 26.32 1.58
C PHE A 24 -12.61 27.25 1.14
N THR A 25 -12.84 27.31 -0.17
CA THR A 25 -14.05 27.87 -0.79
C THR A 25 -14.68 26.81 -1.67
N GLU A 26 -15.94 26.50 -1.44
CA GLU A 26 -16.67 25.47 -2.21
C GLU A 26 -16.67 25.78 -3.71
N GLY A 27 -16.34 24.78 -4.53
CA GLY A 27 -16.24 24.93 -6.00
C GLY A 27 -14.95 25.59 -6.51
N LEU A 28 -13.98 25.88 -5.61
CA LEU A 28 -12.65 26.34 -6.01
C LEU A 28 -11.58 25.27 -5.69
N PRO A 29 -10.50 25.16 -6.50
CA PRO A 29 -9.37 24.30 -6.18
C PRO A 29 -8.76 24.62 -4.82
N ILE A 30 -8.46 23.57 -4.04
CA ILE A 30 -7.77 23.73 -2.75
C ILE A 30 -6.27 23.85 -3.03
N LYS A 31 -5.63 24.82 -2.38
CA LYS A 31 -4.19 25.05 -2.55
C LYS A 31 -3.38 23.81 -2.12
N PRO A 32 -2.48 23.27 -2.95
CA PRO A 32 -1.59 22.18 -2.56
C PRO A 32 -0.76 22.51 -1.34
N GLY A 33 -0.63 21.52 -0.47
CA GLY A 33 0.05 21.67 0.82
C GLY A 33 -0.83 22.16 1.96
N SER A 34 -2.05 22.69 1.69
CA SER A 34 -3.02 23.02 2.75
C SER A 34 -3.42 21.76 3.51
N HIS A 35 -3.57 21.87 4.83
CA HIS A 35 -4.03 20.74 5.65
C HIS A 35 -5.53 20.49 5.40
N ILE A 36 -5.85 19.28 4.98
CA ILE A 36 -7.23 18.83 4.76
C ILE A 36 -7.54 17.57 5.55
N ALA A 37 -8.80 17.39 5.87
CA ALA A 37 -9.34 16.20 6.49
C ALA A 37 -10.48 15.65 5.62
N ILE A 38 -10.43 14.38 5.28
CA ILE A 38 -11.44 13.73 4.44
C ILE A 38 -12.10 12.56 5.16
N LYS A 39 -13.41 12.42 4.96
CA LYS A 39 -14.17 11.24 5.37
C LYS A 39 -13.74 10.05 4.54
N ILE A 40 -13.60 8.89 5.17
CA ILE A 40 -13.32 7.62 4.51
C ILE A 40 -14.60 6.78 4.48
N ASP A 41 -15.02 6.39 3.28
CA ASP A 41 -16.21 5.55 3.08
C ASP A 41 -15.89 4.08 3.27
N GLN A 42 -14.74 3.62 2.76
CA GLN A 42 -14.37 2.21 2.77
C GLN A 42 -12.97 2.00 3.34
N THR A 43 -12.75 0.86 4.02
CA THR A 43 -11.41 0.46 4.45
C THR A 43 -11.07 -0.96 4.01
N LEU A 44 -9.78 -1.19 3.79
CA LEU A 44 -9.19 -2.45 3.39
C LEU A 44 -8.05 -2.80 4.33
N THR A 45 -8.06 -4.01 4.88
CA THR A 45 -6.93 -4.59 5.61
C THR A 45 -6.63 -5.98 5.08
N GLN A 46 -5.39 -6.41 5.21
CA GLN A 46 -4.94 -7.76 4.85
C GLN A 46 -4.16 -8.40 6.01
N ASP A 47 -3.95 -9.70 5.97
CA ASP A 47 -3.47 -10.46 7.14
C ASP A 47 -2.01 -10.20 7.56
N ALA A 48 -1.20 -9.54 6.75
CA ALA A 48 0.15 -9.14 7.17
C ALA A 48 0.17 -7.84 8.02
N THR A 49 -0.85 -6.97 7.90
CA THR A 49 -0.92 -5.68 8.60
C THR A 49 -2.19 -5.54 9.45
N GLY A 50 -3.24 -6.30 9.14
CA GLY A 50 -4.56 -6.18 9.74
C GLY A 50 -4.60 -6.50 11.23
N THR A 51 -3.85 -7.51 11.70
CA THR A 51 -3.85 -7.85 13.12
C THR A 51 -3.49 -6.65 13.98
N MET A 52 -2.44 -5.89 13.62
CA MET A 52 -2.07 -4.69 14.37
C MET A 52 -3.10 -3.57 14.21
N ALA A 53 -3.64 -3.34 13.02
CA ALA A 53 -4.67 -2.34 12.79
C ALA A 53 -5.92 -2.59 13.67
N TYR A 54 -6.31 -3.85 13.83
CA TYR A 54 -7.45 -4.18 14.69
C TYR A 54 -7.12 -4.13 16.19
N LEU A 55 -5.92 -4.47 16.60
CA LEU A 55 -5.49 -4.26 17.99
C LEU A 55 -5.54 -2.76 18.36
N GLN A 56 -5.19 -1.89 17.42
CA GLN A 56 -5.32 -0.44 17.59
C GLN A 56 -6.78 0.02 17.57
N PHE A 57 -7.62 -0.57 16.71
CA PHE A 57 -9.05 -0.32 16.69
C PHE A 57 -9.72 -0.73 18.02
N GLU A 58 -9.36 -1.88 18.58
CA GLU A 58 -9.79 -2.30 19.91
C GLU A 58 -9.36 -1.29 20.99
N ALA A 59 -8.14 -0.77 20.90
CA ALA A 59 -7.61 0.24 21.81
C ALA A 59 -8.37 1.58 21.75
N ILE A 60 -8.92 1.94 20.57
CA ILE A 60 -9.82 3.10 20.44
C ILE A 60 -11.14 2.87 21.18
N GLY A 61 -11.65 1.63 21.22
CA GLY A 61 -12.76 1.24 22.08
C GLY A 61 -14.15 1.54 21.54
N VAL A 62 -14.31 1.71 20.21
CA VAL A 62 -15.63 1.83 19.60
C VAL A 62 -16.29 0.45 19.43
N PRO A 63 -17.62 0.35 19.61
CA PRO A 63 -18.29 -0.96 19.59
C PRO A 63 -18.48 -1.56 18.21
N ARG A 64 -18.37 -0.75 17.15
CA ARG A 64 -18.57 -1.17 15.75
C ARG A 64 -17.91 -0.16 14.80
N ILE A 65 -17.53 -0.61 13.59
CA ILE A 65 -17.07 0.28 12.54
C ILE A 65 -18.13 1.31 12.16
N LYS A 66 -17.69 2.49 11.72
CA LYS A 66 -18.53 3.60 11.28
C LYS A 66 -18.40 3.92 9.79
N THR A 67 -17.47 3.28 9.11
CA THR A 67 -17.34 3.32 7.65
C THR A 67 -18.51 2.59 6.98
N GLU A 68 -18.81 2.93 5.73
CA GLU A 68 -19.88 2.24 4.96
C GLU A 68 -19.51 0.77 4.73
N ILE A 69 -18.26 0.50 4.36
CA ILE A 69 -17.73 -0.85 4.13
C ILE A 69 -16.32 -0.93 4.70
N SER A 70 -16.07 -1.96 5.48
CA SER A 70 -14.71 -2.36 5.87
C SER A 70 -14.53 -3.84 5.59
N VAL A 71 -13.41 -4.20 4.97
CA VAL A 71 -13.14 -5.58 4.57
C VAL A 71 -11.78 -6.04 5.09
N SER A 72 -11.78 -7.21 5.73
CA SER A 72 -10.58 -7.91 6.17
C SER A 72 -10.30 -9.08 5.25
N TYR A 73 -9.11 -9.11 4.65
CA TYR A 73 -8.69 -10.11 3.67
C TYR A 73 -7.63 -11.05 4.24
N ILE A 74 -7.63 -12.30 3.79
CA ILE A 74 -6.54 -13.25 4.00
C ILE A 74 -5.95 -13.57 2.63
N ASP A 75 -4.81 -12.94 2.32
CA ASP A 75 -4.17 -13.06 1.01
C ASP A 75 -2.64 -12.98 1.01
N HIS A 76 -2.01 -12.62 2.14
CA HIS A 76 -0.56 -12.51 2.24
C HIS A 76 0.11 -13.78 2.80
N ASN A 77 -0.49 -14.41 3.80
CA ASN A 77 0.04 -15.60 4.45
C ASN A 77 -0.86 -16.83 4.25
N THR A 78 -1.45 -16.98 3.08
CA THR A 78 -2.20 -18.19 2.69
C THR A 78 -1.29 -19.40 2.69
N LEU A 79 -0.09 -19.29 2.12
CA LEU A 79 1.01 -20.24 2.30
C LEU A 79 1.64 -19.98 3.67
N GLN A 80 1.17 -20.69 4.69
CA GLN A 80 1.59 -20.50 6.07
C GLN A 80 3.00 -21.07 6.29
N THR A 81 3.88 -20.22 6.83
CA THR A 81 5.24 -20.64 7.22
C THR A 81 5.31 -21.08 8.68
N ASP A 82 4.30 -20.73 9.49
CA ASP A 82 4.19 -21.00 10.93
C ASP A 82 2.70 -21.04 11.33
N PHE A 83 2.35 -21.81 12.37
CA PHE A 83 1.00 -21.89 12.93
C PHE A 83 0.47 -20.54 13.44
N LYS A 84 1.34 -19.59 13.77
CA LYS A 84 0.96 -18.22 14.16
C LYS A 84 0.18 -17.49 13.06
N ASN A 85 0.43 -17.81 11.77
CA ASN A 85 -0.38 -17.27 10.68
C ASN A 85 -1.85 -17.69 10.80
N MET A 86 -2.11 -18.96 11.20
CA MET A 86 -3.48 -19.42 11.43
C MET A 86 -4.12 -18.78 12.67
N ASP A 87 -3.34 -18.50 13.70
CA ASP A 87 -3.82 -17.76 14.87
C ASP A 87 -4.24 -16.32 14.49
N ASP A 88 -3.43 -15.64 13.65
CA ASP A 88 -3.80 -14.33 13.07
C ASP A 88 -5.09 -14.42 12.25
N HIS A 89 -5.24 -15.43 11.38
CA HIS A 89 -6.46 -15.60 10.57
C HIS A 89 -7.71 -15.80 11.43
N ARG A 90 -7.62 -16.57 12.51
CA ARG A 90 -8.74 -16.77 13.45
C ARG A 90 -9.07 -15.49 14.23
N TYR A 91 -8.05 -14.77 14.66
CA TYR A 91 -8.22 -13.45 15.28
C TYR A 91 -8.96 -12.50 14.34
N LEU A 92 -8.47 -12.32 13.11
CA LEU A 92 -9.06 -11.44 12.11
C LEU A 92 -10.52 -11.78 11.82
N GLN A 93 -10.85 -13.08 11.69
CA GLN A 93 -12.21 -13.53 11.48
C GLN A 93 -13.13 -13.20 12.67
N SER A 94 -12.66 -13.40 13.91
CA SER A 94 -13.44 -13.11 15.10
C SER A 94 -13.65 -11.61 15.31
N VAL A 95 -12.63 -10.79 14.99
CA VAL A 95 -12.71 -9.32 14.99
C VAL A 95 -13.71 -8.83 13.95
N ALA A 96 -13.64 -9.36 12.72
CA ALA A 96 -14.58 -8.99 11.67
C ALA A 96 -16.02 -9.28 12.09
N ALA A 97 -16.28 -10.45 12.68
CA ALA A 97 -17.59 -10.83 13.21
C ALA A 97 -18.06 -9.90 14.34
N LYS A 98 -17.15 -9.52 15.26
CA LYS A 98 -17.48 -8.66 16.41
C LYS A 98 -17.78 -7.23 16.01
N TYR A 99 -16.97 -6.65 15.14
CA TYR A 99 -17.03 -5.22 14.83
C TYR A 99 -17.80 -4.89 13.54
N GLY A 100 -18.31 -5.93 12.83
CA GLY A 100 -19.21 -5.74 11.70
C GLY A 100 -18.50 -5.47 10.37
N LEU A 101 -17.35 -6.11 10.16
CA LEU A 101 -16.65 -6.08 8.89
C LEU A 101 -17.05 -7.27 8.01
N TRP A 102 -16.83 -7.11 6.72
CA TRP A 102 -16.75 -8.24 5.80
C TRP A 102 -15.42 -8.98 6.01
N PHE A 103 -15.46 -10.29 5.91
CA PHE A 103 -14.26 -11.13 5.99
C PHE A 103 -14.10 -11.98 4.74
N SER A 104 -12.99 -11.80 4.03
CA SER A 104 -12.60 -12.58 2.84
C SER A 104 -11.64 -13.68 3.26
N ARG A 105 -12.06 -14.94 3.10
CA ARG A 105 -11.31 -16.13 3.51
C ARG A 105 -10.05 -16.32 2.67
N ALA A 106 -9.06 -17.04 3.22
CA ALA A 106 -7.92 -17.53 2.48
C ALA A 106 -8.35 -18.31 1.21
N GLY A 107 -7.68 -18.07 0.09
CA GLY A 107 -8.01 -18.65 -1.20
C GLY A 107 -9.12 -17.93 -1.98
N ASN A 108 -9.68 -16.81 -1.46
CA ASN A 108 -10.61 -15.98 -2.23
C ASN A 108 -9.89 -15.11 -3.27
N GLY A 109 -8.68 -14.68 -2.96
CA GLY A 109 -7.86 -13.89 -3.87
C GLY A 109 -7.17 -12.71 -3.20
N ILE A 110 -6.40 -12.01 -4.01
CA ILE A 110 -5.62 -10.84 -3.62
C ILE A 110 -6.57 -9.68 -3.30
N CYS A 111 -6.40 -9.04 -2.14
CA CYS A 111 -7.30 -8.03 -1.59
C CYS A 111 -7.69 -6.95 -2.60
N HIS A 112 -6.75 -6.44 -3.39
CA HIS A 112 -7.03 -5.38 -4.36
C HIS A 112 -7.90 -5.85 -5.53
N GLN A 113 -7.64 -7.05 -6.06
CA GLN A 113 -8.45 -7.63 -7.14
C GLN A 113 -9.85 -7.97 -6.67
N VAL A 114 -9.95 -8.62 -5.51
CA VAL A 114 -11.24 -8.95 -4.89
C VAL A 114 -12.04 -7.70 -4.51
N HIS A 115 -11.36 -6.61 -4.08
CA HIS A 115 -12.02 -5.36 -3.75
C HIS A 115 -12.62 -4.68 -4.99
N LEU A 116 -11.88 -4.67 -6.12
CA LEU A 116 -12.41 -4.20 -7.41
C LEU A 116 -13.66 -4.98 -7.83
N GLU A 117 -13.62 -6.31 -7.75
CA GLU A 117 -14.70 -7.19 -8.17
C GLU A 117 -15.98 -7.01 -7.32
N LYS A 118 -15.84 -6.74 -6.00
CA LYS A 118 -16.93 -6.90 -5.03
C LYS A 118 -17.37 -5.64 -4.29
N PHE A 119 -16.45 -4.73 -3.97
CA PHE A 119 -16.72 -3.64 -3.04
C PHE A 119 -16.46 -2.24 -3.59
N GLY A 120 -15.55 -2.09 -4.55
CA GLY A 120 -15.18 -0.79 -5.09
C GLY A 120 -16.38 -0.05 -5.70
N ILE A 121 -16.51 1.25 -5.43
CA ILE A 121 -17.62 2.11 -5.89
C ILE A 121 -17.01 3.41 -6.44
N PRO A 122 -17.29 3.78 -7.70
CA PRO A 122 -16.78 5.02 -8.29
C PRO A 122 -17.12 6.25 -7.45
N GLY A 123 -16.12 7.13 -7.25
CA GLY A 123 -16.25 8.39 -6.50
C GLY A 123 -16.28 8.25 -4.99
N LYS A 124 -16.09 7.04 -4.45
CA LYS A 124 -15.91 6.82 -3.01
C LYS A 124 -14.45 6.89 -2.61
N THR A 125 -14.19 7.11 -1.32
CA THR A 125 -12.85 7.07 -0.72
C THR A 125 -12.57 5.69 -0.15
N LEU A 126 -11.34 5.20 -0.36
CA LEU A 126 -10.84 3.93 0.21
C LEU A 126 -9.51 4.16 0.92
N LEU A 127 -9.42 3.77 2.18
CA LEU A 127 -8.16 3.77 2.93
C LEU A 127 -7.74 2.34 3.25
N GLY A 128 -6.55 1.94 2.85
CA GLY A 128 -6.06 0.58 3.04
C GLY A 128 -4.74 0.49 3.79
N SER A 129 -4.60 -0.53 4.64
CA SER A 129 -3.32 -0.83 5.30
C SER A 129 -2.31 -1.53 4.39
N ASP A 130 -2.51 -1.39 3.09
CA ASP A 130 -1.61 -1.88 2.05
C ASP A 130 -1.22 -0.76 1.08
N SER A 131 0.04 -0.74 0.64
CA SER A 131 0.60 0.30 -0.23
C SER A 131 -0.01 0.32 -1.63
N HIS A 132 -0.58 -0.79 -2.11
CA HIS A 132 -1.22 -0.89 -3.43
C HIS A 132 -2.74 -0.66 -3.42
N THR A 133 -3.28 -0.12 -2.34
CA THR A 133 -4.68 0.35 -2.26
C THR A 133 -5.09 1.25 -3.44
N PRO A 134 -4.18 2.11 -4.01
CA PRO A 134 -4.47 2.89 -5.20
C PRO A 134 -4.94 2.10 -6.44
N THR A 135 -4.81 0.77 -6.45
CA THR A 135 -5.39 -0.11 -7.50
C THR A 135 -6.86 0.21 -7.77
N ALA A 136 -7.63 0.54 -6.74
CA ALA A 136 -9.05 0.89 -6.88
C ALA A 136 -9.28 2.24 -7.60
N GLY A 137 -8.25 3.02 -7.81
CA GLY A 137 -8.30 4.23 -8.63
C GLY A 137 -8.61 3.95 -10.12
N GLY A 138 -8.33 2.73 -10.60
CA GLY A 138 -8.76 2.28 -11.93
C GLY A 138 -10.28 2.28 -12.10
N LEU A 139 -11.04 2.11 -11.02
CA LEU A 139 -12.50 2.19 -10.97
C LEU A 139 -13.05 3.62 -10.76
N GLY A 140 -12.19 4.61 -10.56
CA GLY A 140 -12.59 5.98 -10.23
C GLY A 140 -12.82 6.21 -8.73
N MET A 141 -12.16 5.45 -7.84
CA MET A 141 -12.12 5.70 -6.40
C MET A 141 -10.92 6.57 -6.03
N LEU A 142 -11.06 7.41 -5.01
CA LEU A 142 -9.91 8.00 -4.35
C LEU A 142 -9.38 7.02 -3.30
N ALA A 143 -8.40 6.22 -3.71
CA ALA A 143 -7.89 5.10 -2.94
C ALA A 143 -6.46 5.37 -2.46
N ILE A 144 -6.21 5.28 -1.16
CA ILE A 144 -4.95 5.70 -0.52
C ILE A 144 -4.44 4.57 0.37
N GLY A 145 -3.14 4.25 0.25
CA GLY A 145 -2.44 3.38 1.19
C GLY A 145 -1.96 4.17 2.42
N ALA A 146 -2.24 3.65 3.64
CA ALA A 146 -1.93 4.31 4.90
C ALA A 146 -1.42 3.34 5.96
N GLY A 147 -1.04 3.84 7.12
CA GLY A 147 -0.67 3.05 8.29
C GLY A 147 -1.89 2.34 8.92
N GLY A 148 -1.64 1.25 9.65
CA GLY A 148 -2.70 0.49 10.32
C GLY A 148 -3.50 1.35 11.28
N LEU A 149 -2.86 2.28 11.99
CA LEU A 149 -3.54 3.18 12.91
C LEU A 149 -4.47 4.16 12.21
N ASP A 150 -4.06 4.73 11.07
CA ASP A 150 -4.93 5.62 10.28
C ASP A 150 -6.18 4.89 9.80
N VAL A 151 -6.01 3.63 9.36
CA VAL A 151 -7.14 2.77 8.97
C VAL A 151 -8.04 2.47 10.18
N ALA A 152 -7.47 2.20 11.37
CA ALA A 152 -8.24 1.99 12.60
C ALA A 152 -9.03 3.24 13.01
N VAL A 153 -8.44 4.43 12.90
CA VAL A 153 -9.10 5.71 13.16
C VAL A 153 -10.25 5.94 12.17
N ALA A 154 -10.02 5.70 10.87
CA ALA A 154 -11.06 5.81 9.85
C ALA A 154 -12.23 4.84 10.11
N MET A 155 -11.95 3.57 10.47
CA MET A 155 -12.98 2.61 10.88
C MET A 155 -13.76 3.09 12.11
N ALA A 156 -13.14 3.81 13.02
CA ALA A 156 -13.78 4.41 14.19
C ALA A 156 -14.59 5.68 13.86
N GLY A 157 -14.56 6.14 12.60
CA GLY A 157 -15.27 7.32 12.11
C GLY A 157 -14.48 8.63 12.21
N GLY A 158 -13.19 8.57 12.52
CA GLY A 158 -12.29 9.72 12.44
C GLY A 158 -11.96 10.06 10.99
N ALA A 159 -11.68 11.34 10.74
CA ALA A 159 -11.24 11.80 9.42
C ALA A 159 -9.80 11.36 9.12
N PHE A 160 -9.50 11.17 7.85
CA PHE A 160 -8.12 10.98 7.39
C PHE A 160 -7.50 12.34 7.04
N HIS A 161 -6.42 12.67 7.70
CA HIS A 161 -5.72 13.95 7.59
C HIS A 161 -4.52 13.85 6.67
N LEU A 162 -4.42 14.78 5.72
CA LEU A 162 -3.29 14.86 4.80
C LEU A 162 -3.06 16.31 4.32
N ALA A 163 -1.87 16.59 3.82
CA ALA A 163 -1.65 17.81 3.04
C ALA A 163 -2.30 17.63 1.66
N MET A 164 -3.05 18.63 1.18
CA MET A 164 -3.66 18.61 -0.15
C MET A 164 -2.61 18.27 -1.21
N PRO A 165 -2.73 17.14 -1.92
CA PRO A 165 -1.76 16.73 -2.93
C PRO A 165 -1.79 17.65 -4.16
N LYS A 166 -0.70 17.71 -4.89
CA LYS A 166 -0.68 18.25 -6.25
C LYS A 166 -1.39 17.26 -7.18
N ILE A 167 -2.17 17.75 -8.12
CA ILE A 167 -2.79 16.88 -9.13
C ILE A 167 -1.94 16.96 -10.39
N ILE A 168 -1.35 15.81 -10.77
CA ILE A 168 -0.54 15.65 -11.98
C ILE A 168 -1.39 14.95 -13.03
N GLY A 169 -1.61 15.59 -14.16
CA GLY A 169 -2.32 15.00 -15.29
C GLY A 169 -1.40 14.10 -16.12
N VAL A 170 -1.87 12.92 -16.48
CA VAL A 170 -1.25 12.07 -17.50
C VAL A 170 -2.20 12.00 -18.69
N HIS A 171 -1.84 12.72 -19.75
CA HIS A 171 -2.62 12.79 -20.98
C HIS A 171 -2.21 11.65 -21.91
N LEU A 172 -3.13 10.70 -22.11
CA LEU A 172 -2.96 9.55 -22.97
C LEU A 172 -3.64 9.82 -24.31
N THR A 173 -2.90 9.66 -25.41
CA THR A 173 -3.42 9.80 -26.76
C THR A 173 -3.17 8.55 -27.59
N GLY A 174 -3.97 8.33 -28.63
CA GLY A 174 -3.82 7.18 -29.52
C GLY A 174 -4.19 5.84 -28.87
N LYS A 175 -3.61 4.75 -29.39
CA LYS A 175 -3.91 3.38 -28.94
C LYS A 175 -2.64 2.54 -28.86
N LEU A 176 -2.60 1.57 -27.95
CA LEU A 176 -1.50 0.62 -27.83
C LEU A 176 -1.34 -0.23 -29.11
N ASN A 177 -0.11 -0.42 -29.54
CA ASN A 177 0.23 -1.36 -30.58
C ASN A 177 0.21 -2.81 -30.06
N ALA A 178 0.09 -3.77 -30.99
CA ALA A 178 0.20 -5.19 -30.65
C ALA A 178 1.49 -5.49 -29.89
N GLY A 179 1.40 -6.30 -28.82
CA GLY A 179 2.52 -6.66 -27.95
C GLY A 179 2.95 -5.59 -26.93
N VAL A 180 2.25 -4.45 -26.89
CA VAL A 180 2.39 -3.42 -25.84
C VAL A 180 1.18 -3.45 -24.93
N SER A 181 1.36 -3.31 -23.64
CA SER A 181 0.28 -3.42 -22.65
C SER A 181 0.22 -2.22 -21.71
N ALA A 182 -0.80 -2.18 -20.85
CA ALA A 182 -0.94 -1.17 -19.81
C ALA A 182 0.27 -1.12 -18.85
N LYS A 183 0.98 -2.25 -18.68
CA LYS A 183 2.23 -2.31 -17.93
C LYS A 183 3.29 -1.39 -18.52
N ASP A 184 3.40 -1.32 -19.83
CA ASP A 184 4.38 -0.49 -20.51
C ASP A 184 4.04 1.01 -20.35
N ILE A 185 2.75 1.38 -20.22
CA ILE A 185 2.33 2.76 -19.93
C ILE A 185 2.90 3.19 -18.57
N ILE A 186 2.65 2.43 -17.52
CA ILE A 186 3.13 2.82 -16.18
C ILE A 186 4.64 2.73 -16.05
N LEU A 187 5.30 1.81 -16.73
CA LEU A 187 6.76 1.77 -16.80
C LEU A 187 7.32 3.03 -17.49
N GLU A 188 6.66 3.53 -18.54
CA GLU A 188 7.04 4.79 -19.18
C GLU A 188 6.83 6.00 -18.24
N VAL A 189 5.74 6.03 -17.48
CA VAL A 189 5.54 7.06 -16.43
C VAL A 189 6.67 6.99 -15.39
N LEU A 190 6.99 5.80 -14.88
CA LEU A 190 8.09 5.59 -13.92
C LEU A 190 9.45 6.01 -14.50
N ARG A 191 9.70 5.74 -15.78
CA ARG A 191 10.93 6.17 -16.47
C ARG A 191 11.08 7.69 -16.50
N ARG A 192 9.97 8.43 -16.66
CA ARG A 192 9.96 9.90 -16.73
C ARG A 192 9.94 10.58 -15.37
N GLU A 193 9.13 10.06 -14.45
CA GLU A 193 8.84 10.70 -13.17
C GLU A 193 9.71 10.17 -12.03
N THR A 194 10.31 8.98 -12.18
CA THR A 194 11.07 8.23 -11.18
C THR A 194 10.24 7.77 -9.96
N VAL A 195 10.84 6.98 -9.07
CA VAL A 195 10.21 6.49 -7.82
C VAL A 195 9.97 7.59 -6.77
N LYS A 196 10.37 8.83 -7.03
CA LYS A 196 10.21 9.98 -6.12
C LYS A 196 9.33 11.10 -6.68
N GLY A 197 9.02 11.08 -7.97
CA GLY A 197 8.31 12.16 -8.64
C GLY A 197 6.86 12.35 -8.18
N GLY A 198 6.25 11.31 -7.63
CA GLY A 198 4.87 11.32 -7.15
C GLY A 198 4.66 11.73 -5.70
N VAL A 199 5.73 11.99 -4.93
CA VAL A 199 5.59 12.33 -3.51
C VAL A 199 4.73 13.57 -3.30
N GLY A 200 3.65 13.44 -2.52
CA GLY A 200 2.67 14.50 -2.28
C GLY A 200 1.81 14.84 -3.49
N SER A 201 1.60 13.89 -4.39
CA SER A 201 0.83 14.08 -5.63
C SER A 201 -0.20 12.98 -5.83
N ILE A 202 -1.23 13.27 -6.63
CA ILE A 202 -2.17 12.31 -7.22
C ILE A 202 -1.99 12.36 -8.73
N TYR A 203 -1.87 11.20 -9.37
CA TYR A 203 -1.83 11.09 -10.82
C TYR A 203 -3.24 10.84 -11.35
N GLU A 204 -3.72 11.73 -12.21
CA GLU A 204 -5.03 11.64 -12.84
C GLU A 204 -4.86 11.43 -14.34
N TYR A 205 -5.40 10.33 -14.86
CA TYR A 205 -5.27 9.92 -16.26
C TYR A 205 -6.47 10.42 -17.07
N PHE A 206 -6.19 11.00 -18.25
CA PHE A 206 -7.22 11.56 -19.12
C PHE A 206 -6.78 11.52 -20.61
N GLY A 207 -7.65 11.91 -21.51
CA GLY A 207 -7.42 11.92 -22.95
C GLY A 207 -8.10 10.75 -23.67
N ASP A 208 -8.12 10.79 -25.01
CA ASP A 208 -8.77 9.79 -25.85
C ASP A 208 -8.12 8.39 -25.78
N GLY A 209 -6.85 8.33 -25.40
CA GLY A 209 -6.16 7.06 -25.15
C GLY A 209 -6.78 6.27 -23.98
N VAL A 210 -7.39 6.94 -22.99
CA VAL A 210 -8.06 6.29 -21.87
C VAL A 210 -9.23 5.42 -22.31
N ASP A 211 -9.98 5.84 -23.33
CA ASP A 211 -11.12 5.09 -23.88
C ASP A 211 -10.74 3.72 -24.45
N SER A 212 -9.46 3.54 -24.77
CA SER A 212 -8.93 2.29 -25.31
C SER A 212 -8.55 1.27 -24.25
N LEU A 213 -8.52 1.67 -22.95
CA LEU A 213 -8.08 0.83 -21.84
C LEU A 213 -9.27 0.21 -21.12
N THR A 214 -9.20 -1.12 -20.88
CA THR A 214 -10.13 -1.84 -20.01
C THR A 214 -9.90 -1.48 -18.55
N LEU A 215 -10.88 -1.75 -17.68
CA LEU A 215 -10.72 -1.47 -16.26
C LEU A 215 -9.56 -2.25 -15.60
N PRO A 216 -9.32 -3.54 -15.87
CA PRO A 216 -8.12 -4.22 -15.39
C PRO A 216 -6.81 -3.56 -15.81
N GLU A 217 -6.73 -3.06 -17.03
CA GLU A 217 -5.56 -2.32 -17.54
C GLU A 217 -5.33 -1.00 -16.78
N ARG A 218 -6.40 -0.24 -16.52
CA ARG A 218 -6.34 0.96 -15.68
C ARG A 218 -5.90 0.63 -14.26
N SER A 219 -6.38 -0.50 -13.71
CA SER A 219 -6.00 -0.97 -12.38
C SER A 219 -4.53 -1.38 -12.29
N THR A 220 -3.95 -1.95 -13.34
CA THR A 220 -2.50 -2.19 -13.46
C THR A 220 -1.71 -0.88 -13.34
N ILE A 221 -2.16 0.17 -14.03
CA ILE A 221 -1.51 1.48 -14.03
C ILE A 221 -1.59 2.11 -12.63
N THR A 222 -2.78 2.15 -12.03
CA THR A 222 -2.97 2.74 -10.69
C THR A 222 -2.30 1.94 -9.58
N ASN A 223 -2.21 0.61 -9.71
CA ASN A 223 -1.46 -0.25 -8.81
C ASN A 223 0.01 0.18 -8.75
N MET A 224 0.68 0.27 -9.89
CA MET A 224 2.08 0.69 -9.95
C MET A 224 2.29 2.19 -9.76
N GLY A 225 1.24 3.00 -9.78
CA GLY A 225 1.28 4.39 -9.35
C GLY A 225 1.81 4.56 -7.92
N ALA A 226 1.64 3.56 -7.06
CA ALA A 226 2.25 3.52 -5.73
C ALA A 226 3.79 3.56 -5.77
N GLU A 227 4.40 3.00 -6.81
CA GLU A 227 5.86 2.97 -6.98
C GLU A 227 6.46 4.33 -7.41
N LEU A 228 5.64 5.28 -7.86
CA LEU A 228 6.02 6.68 -8.05
C LEU A 228 6.19 7.43 -6.71
N GLY A 229 5.79 6.82 -5.58
CA GLY A 229 5.65 7.49 -4.29
C GLY A 229 4.39 8.37 -4.22
N ALA A 230 3.45 8.19 -5.13
CA ALA A 230 2.21 8.95 -5.21
C ALA A 230 1.27 8.66 -4.03
N THR A 231 0.48 9.66 -3.64
CA THR A 231 -0.59 9.52 -2.65
C THR A 231 -1.70 8.62 -3.20
N SER A 232 -2.06 8.80 -4.47
CA SER A 232 -3.03 8.00 -5.20
C SER A 232 -2.81 8.13 -6.71
N SER A 233 -3.53 7.30 -7.47
CA SER A 233 -3.69 7.41 -8.93
C SER A 233 -5.14 7.14 -9.28
N ILE A 234 -5.70 7.83 -10.27
CA ILE A 234 -7.13 7.74 -10.57
C ILE A 234 -7.43 7.85 -12.06
N PHE A 235 -8.42 7.09 -12.53
CA PHE A 235 -9.03 7.16 -13.84
C PHE A 235 -10.48 7.66 -13.75
N PRO A 236 -11.04 8.19 -14.83
CA PRO A 236 -12.47 8.50 -14.89
C PRO A 236 -13.32 7.23 -14.79
N SER A 237 -14.55 7.38 -14.30
CA SER A 237 -15.59 6.34 -14.37
C SER A 237 -16.43 6.59 -15.61
N ASP A 238 -16.18 5.82 -16.65
CA ASP A 238 -16.76 5.94 -17.98
C ASP A 238 -17.44 4.64 -18.42
N GLU A 239 -17.61 4.44 -19.71
CA GLU A 239 -18.22 3.26 -20.30
C GLU A 239 -17.44 1.97 -20.03
N SER A 240 -16.09 2.02 -19.98
CA SER A 240 -15.25 0.87 -19.61
C SER A 240 -15.54 0.43 -18.16
N THR A 241 -15.69 1.40 -17.25
CA THR A 241 -16.09 1.14 -15.86
C THR A 241 -17.50 0.55 -15.77
N ARG A 242 -18.46 1.07 -16.56
CA ARG A 242 -19.83 0.55 -16.61
C ARG A 242 -19.86 -0.91 -17.04
N CYS A 243 -19.17 -1.23 -18.15
CA CYS A 243 -19.12 -2.61 -18.67
C CYS A 243 -18.51 -3.59 -17.67
N TYR A 244 -17.44 -3.19 -16.98
CA TYR A 244 -16.82 -4.02 -15.95
C TYR A 244 -17.78 -4.28 -14.77
N LEU A 245 -18.43 -3.25 -14.26
CA LEU A 245 -19.39 -3.38 -13.16
C LEU A 245 -20.61 -4.23 -13.56
N GLU A 246 -21.08 -4.11 -14.79
CA GLU A 246 -22.14 -4.94 -15.33
C GLU A 246 -21.72 -6.43 -15.40
N ALA A 247 -20.52 -6.72 -15.87
CA ALA A 247 -19.95 -8.06 -15.88
C ALA A 247 -19.82 -8.65 -14.47
N MET A 248 -19.48 -7.81 -13.47
CA MET A 248 -19.44 -8.20 -12.06
C MET A 248 -20.83 -8.26 -11.39
N GLY A 249 -21.94 -7.99 -12.12
CA GLY A 249 -23.30 -7.99 -11.60
C GLY A 249 -23.59 -6.81 -10.67
N ARG A 250 -22.94 -5.65 -10.88
CA ARG A 250 -22.98 -4.47 -10.01
C ARG A 250 -23.26 -3.16 -10.79
N SER A 251 -24.00 -3.25 -11.87
CA SER A 251 -24.31 -2.10 -12.74
C SER A 251 -25.02 -0.95 -12.03
N GLU A 252 -25.76 -1.25 -10.95
CA GLU A 252 -26.55 -0.27 -10.18
C GLU A 252 -25.71 0.76 -9.42
N ILE A 253 -24.42 0.45 -9.14
CA ILE A 253 -23.53 1.39 -8.44
C ILE A 253 -22.75 2.28 -9.39
N TRP A 254 -22.84 2.05 -10.68
CA TRP A 254 -22.11 2.87 -11.66
C TRP A 254 -22.65 4.28 -11.72
N LYS A 255 -21.73 5.23 -11.84
CA LYS A 255 -22.01 6.63 -12.17
C LYS A 255 -20.87 7.20 -13.00
N PRO A 256 -21.14 8.04 -14.00
CA PRO A 256 -20.10 8.70 -14.77
C PRO A 256 -19.40 9.75 -13.92
N LEU A 257 -18.05 9.74 -13.96
CA LEU A 257 -17.20 10.68 -13.23
C LEU A 257 -15.98 11.03 -14.09
N ALA A 258 -15.74 12.31 -14.28
CA ALA A 258 -14.58 12.83 -14.99
C ALA A 258 -14.20 14.21 -14.44
N ALA A 259 -13.03 14.72 -14.82
CA ALA A 259 -12.68 16.13 -14.63
C ALA A 259 -13.67 17.04 -15.34
N ASP A 260 -13.79 18.30 -14.89
CA ASP A 260 -14.52 19.32 -15.64
C ASP A 260 -13.77 19.70 -16.89
N GLU A 261 -14.50 20.13 -17.93
CA GLU A 261 -13.88 20.72 -19.11
C GLU A 261 -13.07 21.96 -18.71
N GLY A 262 -11.79 22.01 -19.13
CA GLY A 262 -10.88 23.08 -18.75
C GLY A 262 -10.26 22.94 -17.35
N ALA A 263 -10.32 21.77 -16.72
CA ALA A 263 -9.61 21.48 -15.48
C ALA A 263 -8.10 21.72 -15.64
N VAL A 264 -7.47 22.29 -14.61
CA VAL A 264 -6.05 22.65 -14.65
C VAL A 264 -5.23 21.73 -13.74
N TYR A 265 -4.21 21.12 -14.30
CA TYR A 265 -3.28 20.26 -13.59
C TYR A 265 -2.00 21.02 -13.21
N HIS A 266 -1.33 20.62 -12.12
CA HIS A 266 -0.05 21.22 -11.72
C HIS A 266 1.08 20.95 -12.73
N LYS A 267 1.01 19.80 -13.37
CA LYS A 267 1.89 19.34 -14.44
C LYS A 267 1.09 18.39 -15.31
N VAL A 268 1.38 18.37 -16.60
CA VAL A 268 0.85 17.37 -17.54
C VAL A 268 2.00 16.60 -18.15
N THR A 269 1.88 15.28 -18.15
CA THR A 269 2.81 14.36 -18.81
C THR A 269 2.08 13.74 -20.01
N GLU A 270 2.56 14.04 -21.22
CA GLU A 270 1.96 13.56 -22.48
C GLU A 270 2.54 12.19 -22.86
N ILE A 271 1.67 11.22 -23.15
CA ILE A 271 2.07 9.88 -23.64
C ILE A 271 1.22 9.50 -24.84
N ASP A 272 1.87 9.38 -26.01
CA ASP A 272 1.27 8.81 -27.21
C ASP A 272 1.41 7.28 -27.16
N LEU A 273 0.30 6.58 -26.92
CA LEU A 273 0.25 5.12 -26.79
C LEU A 273 0.73 4.40 -28.06
N SER A 274 0.58 5.03 -29.24
CA SER A 274 1.02 4.46 -30.53
C SER A 274 2.54 4.41 -30.68
N GLN A 275 3.28 5.20 -29.90
CA GLN A 275 4.74 5.25 -29.92
C GLN A 275 5.39 4.37 -28.85
N LEU A 276 4.61 3.82 -27.92
CA LEU A 276 5.14 2.95 -26.87
C LEU A 276 5.66 1.64 -27.45
N LYS A 277 6.69 1.15 -26.81
CA LYS A 277 7.32 -0.15 -27.08
C LYS A 277 7.29 -1.01 -25.81
N PRO A 278 7.44 -2.34 -25.93
CA PRO A 278 7.59 -3.19 -24.76
C PRO A 278 8.78 -2.76 -23.89
N LEU A 279 8.53 -2.62 -22.59
CA LEU A 279 9.48 -2.10 -21.60
C LEU A 279 9.74 -3.13 -20.48
N ALA A 280 10.88 -2.97 -19.82
CA ALA A 280 11.19 -3.67 -18.59
C ALA A 280 11.79 -2.71 -17.57
N ALA A 281 11.34 -2.80 -16.31
CA ALA A 281 12.11 -2.25 -15.19
C ALA A 281 13.23 -3.23 -14.83
N CYS A 282 14.47 -2.79 -15.01
CA CYS A 282 15.66 -3.57 -14.71
C CYS A 282 15.89 -3.68 -13.18
N PRO A 283 16.62 -4.71 -12.70
CA PRO A 283 17.08 -4.74 -11.31
C PRO A 283 17.90 -3.48 -10.97
N HIS A 284 17.68 -2.82 -9.83
CA HIS A 284 16.89 -3.14 -8.66
C HIS A 284 15.94 -1.98 -8.31
N SER A 285 15.35 -1.36 -9.31
CA SER A 285 14.41 -0.25 -9.12
C SER A 285 13.31 -0.25 -10.19
N PRO A 286 12.04 0.02 -9.83
CA PRO A 286 10.93 0.08 -10.79
C PRO A 286 11.08 1.17 -11.86
N ASP A 287 11.91 2.19 -11.64
CA ASP A 287 12.19 3.29 -12.59
C ASP A 287 13.44 3.08 -13.46
N ALA A 288 14.19 1.99 -13.22
CA ALA A 288 15.32 1.61 -14.05
C ALA A 288 14.86 0.98 -15.39
N VAL A 289 14.09 1.73 -16.16
CA VAL A 289 13.35 1.22 -17.31
C VAL A 289 14.17 1.24 -18.60
N GLN A 290 14.14 0.12 -19.33
CA GLN A 290 14.74 -0.06 -20.65
C GLN A 290 13.75 -0.73 -21.62
N THR A 291 13.98 -0.62 -22.94
CA THR A 291 13.19 -1.36 -23.93
C THR A 291 13.55 -2.84 -23.92
N ILE A 292 12.56 -3.71 -24.11
CA ILE A 292 12.78 -5.16 -24.18
C ILE A 292 13.77 -5.48 -25.33
N ALA A 293 13.69 -4.78 -26.45
CA ALA A 293 14.61 -4.96 -27.58
C ALA A 293 16.09 -4.79 -27.17
N SER A 294 16.41 -3.87 -26.24
CA SER A 294 17.78 -3.66 -25.77
C SER A 294 18.28 -4.75 -24.81
N LEU A 295 17.38 -5.53 -24.24
CA LEU A 295 17.65 -6.58 -23.28
C LEU A 295 17.55 -8.00 -23.90
N ALA A 296 17.10 -8.08 -25.14
CA ALA A 296 16.81 -9.34 -25.84
C ALA A 296 17.98 -10.31 -25.82
N GLY A 297 17.69 -11.60 -25.70
CA GLY A 297 18.68 -12.68 -25.70
C GLY A 297 19.31 -12.98 -24.33
N LYS A 298 19.05 -12.20 -23.27
CA LYS A 298 19.50 -12.55 -21.91
C LYS A 298 18.77 -13.80 -21.43
N PRO A 299 19.48 -14.86 -20.96
CA PRO A 299 18.84 -16.09 -20.49
C PRO A 299 17.97 -15.84 -19.24
N VAL A 300 16.85 -16.53 -19.16
CA VAL A 300 15.88 -16.41 -18.05
C VAL A 300 15.74 -17.76 -17.37
N GLN A 301 15.79 -17.79 -16.04
CA GLN A 301 15.62 -19.00 -15.23
C GLN A 301 14.23 -19.09 -14.62
N GLN A 302 13.53 -17.95 -14.44
CA GLN A 302 12.21 -17.96 -13.83
C GLN A 302 11.28 -16.91 -14.47
N VAL A 303 10.03 -17.31 -14.66
CA VAL A 303 8.94 -16.41 -15.08
C VAL A 303 7.78 -16.52 -14.10
N VAL A 304 7.29 -15.39 -13.59
CA VAL A 304 6.14 -15.36 -12.68
C VAL A 304 5.12 -14.31 -13.15
N ILE A 305 3.93 -14.78 -13.47
CA ILE A 305 2.84 -13.94 -13.97
C ILE A 305 1.73 -13.89 -12.94
N GLY A 306 1.18 -12.69 -12.67
CA GLY A 306 0.10 -12.53 -11.71
C GLY A 306 0.33 -11.40 -10.72
N SER A 307 0.09 -11.64 -9.42
CA SER A 307 0.09 -10.65 -8.35
C SER A 307 -1.11 -9.68 -8.44
N CYS A 308 -1.14 -8.66 -7.61
CA CYS A 308 -2.19 -7.63 -7.69
C CYS A 308 -2.08 -6.75 -8.95
N THR A 309 -0.99 -6.86 -9.71
CA THR A 309 -0.70 -6.00 -10.85
C THR A 309 -1.25 -6.54 -12.17
N ASN A 310 -0.88 -7.77 -12.55
CA ASN A 310 -1.27 -8.39 -13.83
C ASN A 310 -1.78 -9.83 -13.60
N SER A 311 -3.00 -9.93 -13.16
CA SER A 311 -3.61 -11.21 -12.79
C SER A 311 -5.09 -11.30 -13.15
N SER A 312 -5.56 -10.39 -13.99
CA SER A 312 -6.92 -10.36 -14.52
C SER A 312 -7.16 -11.53 -15.49
N LEU A 313 -8.42 -11.77 -15.83
CA LEU A 313 -8.77 -12.77 -16.85
C LEU A 313 -8.14 -12.40 -18.21
N ASP A 314 -8.10 -11.11 -18.55
CA ASP A 314 -7.49 -10.61 -19.79
C ASP A 314 -5.98 -10.87 -19.83
N ASP A 315 -5.27 -10.64 -18.70
CA ASP A 315 -3.83 -10.94 -18.60
C ASP A 315 -3.57 -12.45 -18.81
N LEU A 316 -4.37 -13.31 -18.15
CA LEU A 316 -4.23 -14.77 -18.29
C LEU A 316 -4.56 -15.26 -19.69
N ALA A 317 -5.58 -14.69 -20.32
CA ALA A 317 -5.96 -15.01 -21.70
C ALA A 317 -4.86 -14.58 -22.71
N ALA A 318 -4.25 -13.42 -22.50
CA ALA A 318 -3.13 -12.95 -23.32
C ALA A 318 -1.94 -13.92 -23.21
N VAL A 319 -1.57 -14.34 -22.00
CA VAL A 319 -0.51 -15.32 -21.76
C VAL A 319 -0.83 -16.66 -22.42
N ALA A 320 -2.01 -17.21 -22.16
CA ALA A 320 -2.45 -18.49 -22.72
C ALA A 320 -2.46 -18.47 -24.26
N SER A 321 -2.88 -17.38 -24.87
CA SER A 321 -2.86 -17.22 -26.35
C SER A 321 -1.44 -17.31 -26.93
N ILE A 322 -0.45 -16.76 -26.23
CA ILE A 322 0.97 -16.77 -26.64
C ILE A 322 1.56 -18.17 -26.51
N VAL A 323 1.23 -18.90 -25.44
CA VAL A 323 1.85 -20.19 -25.13
C VAL A 323 1.09 -21.39 -25.67
N ARG A 324 -0.11 -21.23 -26.16
CA ARG A 324 -0.98 -22.28 -26.70
C ARG A 324 -0.26 -23.16 -27.73
N GLY A 325 -0.27 -24.48 -27.49
CA GLY A 325 0.43 -25.46 -28.34
C GLY A 325 1.95 -25.37 -28.32
N LYS A 326 2.52 -24.67 -27.32
CA LYS A 326 3.96 -24.57 -27.09
C LYS A 326 4.29 -25.05 -25.67
N HIS A 327 5.57 -25.24 -25.40
CA HIS A 327 6.06 -25.59 -24.08
C HIS A 327 7.05 -24.53 -23.59
N ILE A 328 7.10 -24.34 -22.26
CA ILE A 328 8.14 -23.51 -21.63
C ILE A 328 9.51 -24.08 -21.93
N ALA A 329 10.49 -23.21 -22.12
CA ALA A 329 11.86 -23.61 -22.44
C ALA A 329 12.49 -24.44 -21.34
N CYS A 330 13.31 -25.44 -21.74
CA CYS A 330 14.09 -26.21 -20.80
C CYS A 330 14.99 -25.30 -19.96
N GLY A 331 14.91 -25.41 -18.64
CA GLY A 331 15.65 -24.55 -17.69
C GLY A 331 14.91 -23.30 -17.24
N VAL A 332 13.67 -23.07 -17.68
CA VAL A 332 12.78 -22.03 -17.15
C VAL A 332 11.76 -22.62 -16.20
N GLU A 333 11.67 -22.08 -14.99
CA GLU A 333 10.56 -22.33 -14.07
C GLU A 333 9.50 -21.26 -14.26
N ALA A 334 8.28 -21.64 -14.64
CA ALA A 334 7.20 -20.70 -14.89
C ALA A 334 6.00 -20.90 -13.95
N GLY A 335 5.46 -19.81 -13.41
CA GLY A 335 4.32 -19.84 -12.50
C GLY A 335 3.28 -18.76 -12.79
N ILE A 336 2.01 -19.10 -12.57
CA ILE A 336 0.85 -18.22 -12.71
C ILE A 336 0.18 -18.07 -11.35
N ALA A 337 0.01 -16.82 -10.86
CA ALA A 337 -0.76 -16.49 -9.66
C ALA A 337 -2.01 -15.70 -10.06
N PRO A 338 -3.18 -16.33 -10.23
CA PRO A 338 -4.43 -15.63 -10.59
C PRO A 338 -4.83 -14.62 -9.53
N GLY A 339 -5.47 -13.52 -9.92
CA GLY A 339 -5.81 -12.43 -8.99
C GLY A 339 -6.87 -12.78 -7.97
N SER A 340 -7.82 -13.61 -8.37
CA SER A 340 -8.92 -14.02 -7.51
C SER A 340 -9.41 -15.42 -7.85
N ARG A 341 -10.19 -16.00 -6.94
CA ARG A 341 -10.94 -17.22 -7.19
C ARG A 341 -11.95 -17.05 -8.33
N THR A 342 -12.51 -15.87 -8.48
CA THR A 342 -13.42 -15.53 -9.58
C THR A 342 -12.68 -15.65 -10.92
N THR A 343 -11.53 -14.98 -11.03
CA THR A 343 -10.64 -15.06 -12.20
C THR A 343 -10.22 -16.51 -12.48
N LEU A 344 -9.80 -17.24 -11.45
CA LEU A 344 -9.36 -18.64 -11.59
C LEU A 344 -10.49 -19.54 -12.13
N LEU A 345 -11.72 -19.38 -11.63
CA LEU A 345 -12.87 -20.15 -12.10
C LEU A 345 -13.26 -19.78 -13.54
N MET A 346 -13.20 -18.50 -13.91
CA MET A 346 -13.43 -18.04 -15.27
C MET A 346 -12.38 -18.60 -16.22
N ALA A 347 -11.11 -18.56 -15.84
CA ALA A 347 -10.01 -19.13 -16.62
C ALA A 347 -10.15 -20.64 -16.82
N ALA A 348 -10.62 -21.36 -15.79
CA ALA A 348 -10.91 -22.80 -15.91
C ALA A 348 -12.05 -23.08 -16.90
N LYS A 349 -13.15 -22.34 -16.81
CA LYS A 349 -14.32 -22.51 -17.69
C LYS A 349 -14.01 -22.15 -19.14
N ALA A 350 -13.17 -21.15 -19.36
CA ALA A 350 -12.78 -20.69 -20.69
C ALA A 350 -11.71 -21.57 -21.37
N GLY A 351 -11.11 -22.55 -20.66
CA GLY A 351 -10.00 -23.36 -21.20
C GLY A 351 -8.63 -22.72 -21.08
N ILE A 352 -8.54 -21.51 -20.51
CA ILE A 352 -7.26 -20.79 -20.33
C ILE A 352 -6.31 -21.61 -19.46
N LEU A 353 -6.81 -22.20 -18.35
CA LEU A 353 -5.97 -23.01 -17.46
C LEU A 353 -5.44 -24.28 -18.14
N GLU A 354 -6.22 -24.89 -19.03
CA GLU A 354 -5.80 -26.06 -19.80
C GLU A 354 -4.53 -25.73 -20.61
N ASP A 355 -4.59 -24.67 -21.42
CA ASP A 355 -3.46 -24.25 -22.26
C ASP A 355 -2.21 -23.84 -21.42
N LEU A 356 -2.43 -23.18 -20.26
CA LEU A 356 -1.34 -22.79 -19.35
C LEU A 356 -0.65 -24.00 -18.71
N ILE A 357 -1.44 -25.00 -18.27
CA ILE A 357 -0.93 -26.24 -17.65
C ILE A 357 -0.23 -27.09 -18.71
N ASP A 358 -0.80 -27.23 -19.91
CA ASP A 358 -0.21 -27.97 -21.00
C ASP A 358 1.13 -27.37 -21.45
N ALA A 359 1.23 -26.05 -21.46
CA ALA A 359 2.49 -25.34 -21.72
C ALA A 359 3.56 -25.56 -20.62
N GLY A 360 3.20 -26.04 -19.44
CA GLY A 360 4.11 -26.33 -18.33
C GLY A 360 4.14 -25.30 -17.20
N PHE A 361 3.19 -24.36 -17.14
CA PHE A 361 3.10 -23.43 -16.02
C PHE A 361 2.57 -24.09 -14.74
N ARG A 362 3.20 -23.76 -13.61
CA ARG A 362 2.66 -24.06 -12.28
C ARG A 362 1.54 -23.09 -11.95
N ILE A 363 0.40 -23.59 -11.51
CA ILE A 363 -0.67 -22.73 -10.97
C ILE A 363 -0.39 -22.52 -9.48
N LEU A 364 -0.13 -21.26 -9.13
CA LEU A 364 0.13 -20.82 -7.76
C LEU A 364 -1.18 -20.38 -7.11
N GLU A 365 -1.16 -20.19 -5.80
CA GLU A 365 -2.32 -19.63 -5.09
C GLU A 365 -2.67 -18.21 -5.55
N SER A 366 -3.98 -17.90 -5.54
CA SER A 366 -4.50 -16.55 -5.72
C SER A 366 -4.20 -15.70 -4.47
N ALA A 367 -2.92 -15.34 -4.29
CA ALA A 367 -2.39 -14.74 -3.08
C ALA A 367 -1.19 -13.83 -3.37
N CYS A 368 -0.87 -12.96 -2.40
CA CYS A 368 0.26 -12.02 -2.51
C CYS A 368 1.63 -12.68 -2.22
N GLY A 369 1.65 -13.85 -1.58
CA GLY A 369 2.88 -14.55 -1.14
C GLY A 369 3.97 -14.70 -2.21
N PRO A 370 3.67 -15.08 -3.45
CA PRO A 370 4.68 -15.21 -4.52
C PRO A 370 5.45 -13.90 -4.80
N CYS A 371 4.86 -12.73 -4.52
CA CYS A 371 5.51 -11.43 -4.69
C CYS A 371 6.74 -11.25 -3.80
N ILE A 372 6.74 -11.85 -2.62
CA ILE A 372 7.86 -11.85 -1.67
C ILE A 372 8.66 -13.15 -1.68
N GLY A 373 8.45 -14.00 -2.70
CA GLY A 373 9.16 -15.26 -2.89
C GLY A 373 8.59 -16.45 -2.09
N GLN A 374 7.45 -16.30 -1.41
CA GLN A 374 6.81 -17.45 -0.75
C GLN A 374 6.33 -18.47 -1.78
N GLY A 375 6.81 -19.71 -1.66
CA GLY A 375 6.48 -20.83 -2.53
C GLY A 375 7.06 -20.77 -3.95
N PHE A 376 7.61 -19.62 -4.39
CA PHE A 376 8.18 -19.45 -5.73
C PHE A 376 9.25 -18.34 -5.79
N ALA A 377 10.39 -18.57 -5.12
CA ALA A 377 11.54 -17.66 -5.11
C ALA A 377 12.46 -17.91 -6.32
N PRO A 378 13.17 -16.89 -6.83
CA PRO A 378 14.23 -17.07 -7.81
C PRO A 378 15.46 -17.75 -7.18
N SER A 379 16.29 -18.38 -8.01
CA SER A 379 17.59 -18.90 -7.58
C SER A 379 18.58 -17.77 -7.29
N SER A 380 19.64 -18.07 -6.54
CA SER A 380 20.77 -17.16 -6.36
C SER A 380 21.36 -16.75 -7.70
N ALA A 381 21.62 -15.48 -7.89
CA ALA A 381 22.09 -14.85 -9.13
C ALA A 381 21.22 -15.13 -10.38
N GLY A 382 20.04 -15.75 -10.22
CA GLY A 382 19.13 -16.07 -11.33
C GLY A 382 18.40 -14.84 -11.86
N ILE A 383 18.06 -14.86 -13.16
CA ILE A 383 17.21 -13.84 -13.79
C ILE A 383 15.75 -14.31 -13.71
N SER A 384 14.90 -13.50 -13.07
CA SER A 384 13.47 -13.72 -12.91
C SER A 384 12.69 -12.59 -13.60
N LEU A 385 11.81 -12.92 -14.54
CA LEU A 385 10.87 -11.97 -15.13
C LEU A 385 9.54 -12.07 -14.40
N ARG A 386 9.05 -10.93 -13.91
CA ARG A 386 7.82 -10.85 -13.12
C ARG A 386 6.89 -9.77 -13.63
N THR A 387 5.61 -10.05 -13.67
CA THR A 387 4.60 -9.04 -13.97
C THR A 387 4.20 -8.22 -12.72
N PHE A 388 4.97 -8.32 -11.68
CA PHE A 388 4.77 -7.72 -10.36
C PHE A 388 5.14 -6.24 -10.36
N ASN A 389 5.11 -5.61 -9.19
CA ASN A 389 5.29 -4.17 -9.04
C ASN A 389 6.62 -3.74 -8.41
N ARG A 390 7.37 -4.64 -7.75
CA ARG A 390 8.61 -4.33 -7.02
C ARG A 390 9.72 -5.31 -7.32
N ASN A 391 10.95 -4.80 -7.45
CA ASN A 391 12.15 -5.58 -7.78
C ASN A 391 13.39 -5.16 -6.97
N PHE A 392 13.20 -4.65 -5.75
CA PHE A 392 14.32 -4.32 -4.86
C PHE A 392 15.16 -5.56 -4.51
N PRO A 393 16.44 -5.40 -4.13
CA PRO A 393 17.28 -6.49 -3.65
C PRO A 393 16.59 -7.24 -2.50
N GLY A 394 16.52 -8.57 -2.60
CA GLY A 394 15.88 -9.41 -1.59
C GLY A 394 14.35 -9.42 -1.59
N ARG A 395 13.67 -8.61 -2.39
CA ARG A 395 12.21 -8.53 -2.42
C ARG A 395 11.56 -9.89 -2.69
N SER A 396 12.13 -10.67 -3.60
CA SER A 396 11.56 -11.95 -4.03
C SER A 396 12.20 -13.18 -3.39
N GLY A 397 12.95 -12.99 -2.29
CA GLY A 397 13.54 -14.07 -1.49
C GLY A 397 15.07 -14.08 -1.46
N THR A 398 15.76 -13.80 -2.58
CA THR A 398 17.22 -13.71 -2.62
C THR A 398 17.68 -12.28 -2.97
N ALA A 399 18.79 -11.83 -2.40
CA ALA A 399 19.30 -10.47 -2.56
C ALA A 399 20.03 -10.26 -3.90
N ASP A 400 20.57 -11.31 -4.49
CA ASP A 400 21.44 -11.30 -5.67
C ASP A 400 20.71 -11.68 -6.98
N ALA A 401 19.42 -12.03 -6.93
CA ALA A 401 18.63 -12.31 -8.12
C ALA A 401 18.37 -11.05 -8.94
N GLY A 402 18.52 -11.16 -10.25
CA GLY A 402 18.15 -10.13 -11.21
C GLY A 402 16.65 -10.15 -11.51
N VAL A 403 15.83 -9.42 -10.75
CA VAL A 403 14.38 -9.36 -10.96
C VAL A 403 14.02 -8.22 -11.91
N TYR A 404 13.41 -8.57 -13.05
CA TYR A 404 12.88 -7.62 -14.05
C TYR A 404 11.36 -7.54 -13.92
N LEU A 405 10.79 -6.34 -14.01
CA LEU A 405 9.34 -6.16 -14.10
C LEU A 405 8.94 -5.95 -15.56
N VAL A 406 8.07 -6.80 -16.06
CA VAL A 406 7.68 -6.85 -17.47
C VAL A 406 6.16 -7.04 -17.63
N SER A 407 5.67 -6.85 -18.85
CA SER A 407 4.28 -7.17 -19.21
C SER A 407 4.02 -8.68 -19.25
N PRO A 408 2.75 -9.12 -19.14
CA PRO A 408 2.35 -10.51 -19.31
C PRO A 408 2.81 -11.09 -20.65
N GLU A 409 2.72 -10.31 -21.74
CA GLU A 409 3.13 -10.72 -23.08
C GLU A 409 4.63 -10.96 -23.17
N THR A 410 5.44 -10.06 -22.60
CA THR A 410 6.90 -10.23 -22.53
C THR A 410 7.27 -11.45 -21.70
N ALA A 411 6.60 -11.64 -20.56
CA ALA A 411 6.82 -12.79 -19.66
C ALA A 411 6.49 -14.11 -20.37
N ALA A 412 5.36 -14.19 -21.09
CA ALA A 412 4.94 -15.36 -21.84
C ALA A 412 5.91 -15.70 -22.98
N ALA A 413 6.33 -14.70 -23.78
CA ALA A 413 7.31 -14.90 -24.83
C ALA A 413 8.65 -15.42 -24.29
N ALA A 414 9.11 -14.84 -23.15
CA ALA A 414 10.34 -15.28 -22.51
C ALA A 414 10.25 -16.69 -21.92
N ALA A 415 9.09 -17.10 -21.39
CA ALA A 415 8.87 -18.45 -20.89
C ALA A 415 9.07 -19.50 -21.99
N VAL A 416 8.58 -19.23 -23.20
CA VAL A 416 8.69 -20.13 -24.35
C VAL A 416 10.11 -20.15 -24.94
N THR A 417 10.77 -18.99 -25.01
CA THR A 417 12.09 -18.88 -25.68
C THR A 417 13.28 -19.14 -24.76
N GLY A 418 13.10 -19.07 -23.45
CA GLY A 418 14.18 -19.19 -22.46
C GLY A 418 15.05 -17.96 -22.28
N CYS A 419 14.71 -16.84 -22.92
CA CYS A 419 15.45 -15.58 -22.85
C CYS A 419 14.51 -14.39 -22.92
N ILE A 420 14.98 -13.20 -22.51
CA ILE A 420 14.22 -11.96 -22.68
C ILE A 420 13.94 -11.77 -24.18
N THR A 421 12.67 -11.74 -24.53
CA THR A 421 12.19 -11.72 -25.93
C THR A 421 11.17 -10.63 -26.13
N ASP A 422 11.32 -9.86 -27.19
CA ASP A 422 10.36 -8.83 -27.57
C ASP A 422 9.07 -9.49 -28.09
N PRO A 423 7.93 -9.29 -27.41
CA PRO A 423 6.67 -9.92 -27.79
C PRO A 423 6.18 -9.48 -29.17
N GLN A 424 6.56 -8.31 -29.67
CA GLN A 424 6.20 -7.85 -31.01
C GLN A 424 6.88 -8.66 -32.10
N THR A 425 8.18 -8.96 -31.93
CA THR A 425 8.94 -9.79 -32.87
C THR A 425 8.56 -11.27 -32.74
N PHE A 426 8.29 -11.73 -31.53
CA PHE A 426 7.83 -13.08 -31.29
C PHE A 426 6.48 -13.36 -31.94
N ALA A 427 5.52 -12.43 -31.78
CA ALA A 427 4.20 -12.53 -32.40
C ALA A 427 4.28 -12.62 -33.91
N SER A 428 5.12 -11.82 -34.57
CA SER A 428 5.28 -11.84 -36.02
C SER A 428 5.84 -13.18 -36.57
N SER A 429 6.48 -13.98 -35.72
CA SER A 429 6.98 -15.31 -36.07
C SER A 429 5.92 -16.43 -35.97
N ILE A 430 4.72 -16.14 -35.43
CA ILE A 430 3.65 -17.10 -35.25
C ILE A 430 2.64 -16.96 -36.41
N PRO A 431 2.36 -18.02 -37.22
CA PRO A 431 1.32 -17.97 -38.24
C PRO A 431 -0.05 -17.61 -37.61
N GLY A 432 -0.69 -16.55 -38.13
CA GLY A 432 -1.97 -16.06 -37.60
C GLY A 432 -1.89 -15.11 -36.39
N ALA A 433 -0.70 -14.69 -35.95
CA ALA A 433 -0.49 -13.83 -34.79
C ALA A 433 -1.14 -12.44 -34.93
N SER A 434 -1.44 -11.99 -36.13
CA SER A 434 -2.24 -10.77 -36.36
C SER A 434 -3.65 -10.88 -35.77
N LEU A 435 -4.17 -12.10 -35.59
CA LEU A 435 -5.42 -12.36 -34.91
C LEU A 435 -5.31 -12.30 -33.37
N LEU A 436 -4.10 -12.52 -32.83
CA LEU A 436 -3.85 -12.49 -31.38
C LEU A 436 -3.86 -11.06 -30.82
N TYR A 437 -3.52 -10.07 -31.64
CA TYR A 437 -3.37 -8.66 -31.22
C TYR A 437 -4.28 -7.71 -32.01
N GLY A 438 -4.93 -8.18 -33.11
CA GLY A 438 -5.79 -7.36 -33.94
C GLY A 438 -7.21 -7.29 -33.41
N ASN A 439 -7.71 -6.08 -33.16
CA ASN A 439 -9.15 -5.76 -33.01
C ASN A 439 -9.85 -6.02 -31.67
N ALA A 440 -9.16 -6.38 -30.59
CA ALA A 440 -9.82 -6.46 -29.28
C ALA A 440 -10.45 -5.11 -28.86
N HIS A 441 -9.78 -3.99 -29.16
CA HIS A 441 -10.31 -2.66 -28.90
C HIS A 441 -11.46 -2.23 -29.85
N GLU A 442 -11.48 -2.71 -31.10
CA GLU A 442 -12.59 -2.43 -32.01
C GLU A 442 -13.81 -3.33 -31.73
N LYS A 443 -13.57 -4.61 -31.38
CA LYS A 443 -14.66 -5.53 -30.98
C LYS A 443 -15.33 -5.10 -29.67
N ASN A 444 -14.58 -4.59 -28.67
CA ASN A 444 -15.18 -4.04 -27.45
C ASN A 444 -16.10 -2.84 -27.74
N LYS A 445 -15.76 -1.96 -28.71
CA LYS A 445 -16.69 -0.90 -29.14
C LYS A 445 -17.91 -1.43 -29.87
N THR A 446 -17.78 -2.53 -30.60
CA THR A 446 -18.90 -3.18 -31.32
C THR A 446 -19.73 -4.04 -30.39
N ALA A 447 -19.12 -4.75 -29.45
CA ALA A 447 -19.80 -5.53 -28.39
C ALA A 447 -20.63 -4.63 -27.47
N VAL A 448 -20.12 -3.47 -27.10
CA VAL A 448 -20.86 -2.45 -26.36
C VAL A 448 -22.08 -1.94 -27.13
N LYS A 449 -22.00 -1.81 -28.45
CA LYS A 449 -23.18 -1.42 -29.28
C LYS A 449 -24.21 -2.53 -29.46
N THR A 450 -23.83 -3.80 -29.32
CA THR A 450 -24.71 -4.97 -29.54
C THR A 450 -25.22 -5.60 -28.23
N GLY A 451 -24.82 -5.09 -27.06
CA GLY A 451 -25.17 -5.68 -25.75
C GLY A 451 -24.41 -6.97 -25.44
N GLU A 452 -23.44 -7.35 -26.24
CA GLU A 452 -22.54 -8.48 -25.97
C GLU A 452 -21.34 -8.01 -25.17
N THR A 453 -21.34 -8.28 -23.89
CA THR A 453 -20.22 -7.98 -22.98
C THR A 453 -19.09 -9.00 -23.16
N GLY A 454 -18.15 -8.72 -24.05
CA GLY A 454 -16.95 -9.52 -24.22
C GLY A 454 -15.81 -9.00 -23.33
N LEU A 455 -15.41 -9.76 -22.32
CA LEU A 455 -14.26 -9.49 -21.44
C LEU A 455 -12.94 -10.06 -22.00
N HIS A 456 -12.77 -10.22 -23.33
CA HIS A 456 -11.67 -11.03 -23.86
C HIS A 456 -10.81 -10.32 -24.87
N LYS A 457 -9.49 -10.38 -24.67
CA LYS A 457 -8.45 -9.96 -25.63
C LYS A 457 -8.14 -11.00 -26.73
N ALA A 458 -8.61 -12.23 -26.60
CA ALA A 458 -8.32 -13.31 -27.54
C ALA A 458 -9.60 -14.01 -28.01
N ASP A 459 -9.76 -14.18 -29.30
CA ASP A 459 -10.91 -14.86 -29.92
C ASP A 459 -11.03 -16.36 -29.58
N PHE A 460 -10.03 -16.94 -28.87
CA PHE A 460 -9.98 -18.36 -28.52
C PHE A 460 -10.71 -18.68 -27.22
N TYR A 461 -10.86 -17.71 -26.34
CA TYR A 461 -11.38 -17.93 -24.99
C TYR A 461 -12.65 -17.09 -24.82
N THR A 462 -13.79 -17.73 -24.81
CA THR A 462 -15.09 -17.06 -24.68
C THR A 462 -15.86 -17.59 -23.50
N LEU A 463 -16.44 -16.70 -22.73
CA LEU A 463 -17.49 -16.99 -21.75
C LEU A 463 -18.72 -16.20 -22.12
N SER A 464 -19.89 -16.79 -21.95
CA SER A 464 -21.13 -16.05 -22.06
C SER A 464 -21.23 -15.02 -20.92
N SER A 465 -21.91 -13.91 -21.17
CA SER A 465 -22.17 -12.88 -20.15
C SER A 465 -22.84 -13.47 -18.89
N GLU A 466 -23.71 -14.46 -19.06
CA GLU A 466 -24.36 -15.15 -17.96
C GLU A 466 -23.39 -15.98 -17.13
N GLU A 467 -22.44 -16.70 -17.74
CA GLU A 467 -21.40 -17.47 -17.01
C GLU A 467 -20.46 -16.56 -16.24
N VAL A 468 -20.09 -15.41 -16.82
CA VAL A 468 -19.27 -14.40 -16.15
C VAL A 468 -20.02 -13.88 -14.92
N LYS A 469 -21.26 -13.43 -15.09
CA LYS A 469 -22.10 -12.88 -14.02
C LYS A 469 -22.36 -13.90 -12.91
N GLN A 470 -22.72 -15.13 -13.24
CA GLN A 470 -22.96 -16.19 -12.26
C GLN A 470 -21.68 -16.52 -11.47
N THR A 471 -20.50 -16.49 -12.11
CA THR A 471 -19.23 -16.73 -11.45
C THR A 471 -18.88 -15.55 -10.54
N ALA A 472 -19.07 -14.34 -11.03
CA ALA A 472 -18.85 -13.11 -10.26
C ALA A 472 -19.76 -13.02 -9.02
N LEU A 473 -21.02 -13.40 -9.12
CA LEU A 473 -21.97 -13.37 -8.00
C LEU A 473 -21.73 -14.44 -6.92
N ASN A 474 -20.73 -15.30 -7.08
CA ASN A 474 -20.42 -16.33 -6.10
C ASN A 474 -19.69 -15.76 -4.86
N GLU A 475 -20.45 -15.56 -3.78
CA GLU A 475 -19.95 -14.96 -2.51
C GLU A 475 -19.58 -15.98 -1.43
N LYS A 476 -19.49 -17.28 -1.74
CA LYS A 476 -19.25 -18.35 -0.76
C LYS A 476 -17.96 -18.21 0.06
N MET A 477 -17.01 -17.41 -0.42
CA MET A 477 -15.73 -17.14 0.28
C MET A 477 -15.80 -15.91 1.18
N PHE A 478 -16.92 -15.19 1.21
CA PHE A 478 -17.11 -14.08 2.12
C PHE A 478 -17.95 -14.46 3.33
N ILE A 479 -17.60 -13.88 4.47
CA ILE A 479 -18.42 -13.90 5.67
C ILE A 479 -18.94 -12.47 5.86
N PRO A 480 -20.28 -12.27 5.72
CA PRO A 480 -20.87 -10.94 5.86
C PRO A 480 -20.85 -10.46 7.31
N PRO A 481 -20.96 -9.15 7.54
CA PRO A 481 -21.09 -8.57 8.88
C PRO A 481 -22.28 -9.17 9.65
N LEU A 482 -22.06 -9.51 10.92
CA LEU A 482 -23.14 -9.95 11.79
C LEU A 482 -24.04 -8.77 12.20
N PRO A 483 -25.36 -9.02 12.38
CA PRO A 483 -26.23 -8.06 13.05
C PRO A 483 -25.70 -7.69 14.45
N SER A 484 -25.91 -6.44 14.88
CA SER A 484 -25.31 -5.88 16.12
C SER A 484 -25.54 -6.73 17.36
N GLU A 485 -26.74 -7.30 17.53
CA GLU A 485 -27.08 -8.16 18.67
C GLU A 485 -26.25 -9.46 18.71
N LYS A 486 -25.98 -10.07 17.55
CA LYS A 486 -25.16 -11.27 17.43
C LYS A 486 -23.68 -10.91 17.58
N ALA A 487 -23.26 -9.83 16.96
CA ALA A 487 -21.89 -9.32 17.00
C ALA A 487 -21.45 -9.01 18.44
N ALA A 488 -22.30 -8.41 19.26
CA ALA A 488 -22.02 -8.09 20.65
C ALA A 488 -21.62 -9.34 21.49
N LYS A 489 -22.14 -10.51 21.16
CA LYS A 489 -21.89 -11.79 21.85
C LYS A 489 -20.63 -12.51 21.36
N VAL A 490 -19.98 -12.03 20.31
CA VAL A 490 -18.78 -12.66 19.76
C VAL A 490 -17.61 -12.43 20.70
N GLU A 491 -16.95 -13.52 21.07
CA GLU A 491 -15.66 -13.48 21.76
C GLU A 491 -14.53 -13.41 20.73
N ILE A 492 -13.58 -12.50 20.96
CA ILE A 492 -12.39 -12.38 20.11
C ILE A 492 -11.41 -13.48 20.44
N ILE A 493 -11.03 -14.24 19.43
CA ILE A 493 -10.10 -15.37 19.57
C ILE A 493 -8.68 -14.84 19.37
N ARG A 494 -7.86 -14.89 20.43
CA ARG A 494 -6.44 -14.52 20.36
C ARG A 494 -5.57 -15.74 20.54
N GLY A 495 -4.69 -15.98 19.58
CA GLY A 495 -3.59 -16.93 19.76
C GLY A 495 -2.58 -16.42 20.81
N PRO A 496 -1.72 -17.31 21.35
CA PRO A 496 -0.76 -16.93 22.40
C PRO A 496 0.19 -15.80 22.02
N ASN A 497 0.45 -15.67 20.71
CA ASN A 497 1.33 -14.63 20.16
C ASN A 497 0.66 -13.27 19.96
N ILE A 498 -0.67 -13.18 20.00
CA ILE A 498 -1.42 -11.94 19.76
C ILE A 498 -1.63 -11.22 21.10
N LYS A 499 -0.97 -10.08 21.28
CA LYS A 499 -1.04 -9.28 22.50
C LYS A 499 -1.75 -7.96 22.24
N GLU A 500 -2.39 -7.41 23.26
CA GLU A 500 -3.01 -6.09 23.19
C GLU A 500 -1.99 -5.02 22.74
N CYS A 501 -2.46 -4.04 21.97
CA CYS A 501 -1.63 -2.92 21.54
C CYS A 501 -1.30 -2.04 22.75
N PRO A 502 -0.04 -1.85 23.10
CA PRO A 502 0.33 -0.98 24.19
C PRO A 502 -0.06 0.48 23.90
N GLN A 503 -0.40 1.23 24.92
CA GLN A 503 -0.78 2.63 24.83
C GLN A 503 0.19 3.47 25.64
N ALA A 504 0.60 4.64 25.09
CA ALA A 504 1.34 5.61 25.85
C ALA A 504 0.42 6.31 26.87
N PRO A 505 0.92 6.69 28.05
CA PRO A 505 0.16 7.55 28.96
C PRO A 505 0.01 8.95 28.34
N ALA A 506 -0.99 9.70 28.82
CA ALA A 506 -1.10 11.13 28.50
C ALA A 506 0.19 11.88 28.85
N SER A 507 0.42 13.01 28.17
CA SER A 507 1.61 13.81 28.41
C SER A 507 1.70 14.25 29.87
N ALA A 508 2.87 14.09 30.46
CA ALA A 508 3.16 14.57 31.81
C ALA A 508 3.44 16.08 31.79
N LYS A 509 3.22 16.75 32.95
CA LYS A 509 3.57 18.16 33.12
C LYS A 509 5.07 18.40 32.95
N ASN A 510 5.87 17.55 33.57
CA ASN A 510 7.34 17.57 33.49
C ASN A 510 7.84 16.14 33.26
N LEU A 511 9.01 15.99 32.68
CA LEU A 511 9.69 14.70 32.52
C LEU A 511 11.13 14.80 33.02
N THR A 512 11.55 13.80 33.81
CA THR A 512 12.95 13.60 34.22
C THR A 512 13.41 12.24 33.69
N ILE A 513 14.11 12.24 32.57
CA ILE A 513 14.36 11.02 31.79
C ILE A 513 15.85 10.87 31.42
N PRO A 514 16.45 9.67 31.55
CA PRO A 514 17.80 9.39 31.12
C PRO A 514 17.88 9.29 29.59
N VAL A 515 18.98 9.72 29.01
CA VAL A 515 19.38 9.45 27.62
C VAL A 515 19.94 8.03 27.58
N ILE A 516 19.13 7.07 27.19
CA ILE A 516 19.54 5.64 27.14
C ILE A 516 20.33 5.30 25.87
N LEU A 517 20.24 6.15 24.84
CA LEU A 517 21.00 6.01 23.60
C LEU A 517 21.33 7.39 23.03
N LYS A 518 22.58 7.60 22.65
CA LYS A 518 23.01 8.67 21.73
C LYS A 518 23.44 8.02 20.41
N ALA A 519 22.59 8.12 19.40
CA ALA A 519 22.77 7.57 18.06
C ALA A 519 23.34 8.63 17.11
N GLY A 520 23.98 8.20 16.03
CA GLY A 520 24.50 9.07 14.97
C GLY A 520 23.44 9.54 13.97
N ASP A 521 23.90 9.92 12.77
CA ASP A 521 23.07 10.33 11.64
C ASP A 521 22.53 9.11 10.88
N ASN A 522 21.45 9.33 10.09
CA ASN A 522 20.87 8.37 9.15
C ASN A 522 20.42 7.03 9.77
N ILE A 523 20.00 7.03 11.02
CA ILE A 523 19.42 5.85 11.65
C ILE A 523 18.16 5.45 10.89
N SER A 524 18.18 4.26 10.29
CA SER A 524 17.06 3.74 9.50
C SER A 524 16.00 3.06 10.36
N THR A 525 14.77 2.93 9.83
CA THR A 525 13.72 2.15 10.49
C THR A 525 14.09 0.66 10.63
N ASP A 526 15.02 0.14 9.80
CA ASP A 526 15.56 -1.22 9.92
C ASP A 526 16.58 -1.37 11.05
N GLU A 527 17.28 -0.29 11.41
CA GLU A 527 18.14 -0.26 12.58
C GLU A 527 17.33 -0.06 13.86
N ILE A 528 16.25 0.74 13.79
CA ILE A 528 15.35 0.91 14.94
C ILE A 528 14.65 -0.42 15.26
N LEU A 529 14.10 -1.08 14.24
CA LEU A 529 13.47 -2.40 14.41
C LEU A 529 13.69 -3.24 13.14
N PRO A 530 14.48 -4.32 13.21
CA PRO A 530 14.76 -5.15 12.07
C PRO A 530 13.49 -5.68 11.37
N ALA A 531 13.53 -5.77 10.04
CA ALA A 531 12.51 -6.45 9.25
C ALA A 531 13.10 -7.72 8.63
N GLY A 532 12.25 -8.69 8.37
CA GLY A 532 12.63 -9.94 7.72
C GLY A 532 11.82 -11.11 8.23
N ALA A 533 12.03 -12.28 7.65
CA ALA A 533 11.25 -13.49 7.94
C ALA A 533 11.21 -13.84 9.44
N LYS A 534 12.29 -13.59 10.18
CA LYS A 534 12.36 -13.84 11.63
C LYS A 534 11.43 -12.91 12.44
N MET A 535 11.21 -11.66 11.97
CA MET A 535 10.41 -10.66 12.68
C MET A 535 8.94 -10.70 12.30
N LEU A 536 8.61 -11.16 11.10
CA LEU A 536 7.23 -11.23 10.60
C LEU A 536 6.26 -11.94 11.55
N PRO A 537 6.57 -13.10 12.13
CA PRO A 537 5.68 -13.79 13.05
C PRO A 537 5.49 -13.10 14.41
N LEU A 538 6.31 -12.08 14.75
CA LEU A 538 6.25 -11.34 16.01
C LEU A 538 5.48 -10.02 15.90
N ARG A 539 4.98 -9.65 14.73
CA ARG A 539 4.32 -8.35 14.50
C ARG A 539 3.13 -8.09 15.40
N SER A 540 2.40 -9.14 15.77
CA SER A 540 1.23 -9.07 16.65
C SER A 540 1.60 -9.14 18.13
N ASN A 541 2.89 -9.10 18.49
CA ASN A 541 3.40 -9.23 19.85
C ASN A 541 4.48 -8.18 20.13
N ILE A 542 4.03 -6.96 20.43
CA ILE A 542 4.94 -5.84 20.69
C ILE A 542 5.92 -6.15 21.82
N PRO A 543 5.53 -6.78 22.96
CA PRO A 543 6.49 -7.19 23.99
C PRO A 543 7.65 -8.04 23.47
N GLU A 544 7.40 -8.99 22.58
CA GLU A 544 8.44 -9.86 22.04
C GLU A 544 9.30 -9.16 20.97
N ILE A 545 8.68 -8.44 20.03
CA ILE A 545 9.43 -7.76 18.98
C ILE A 545 10.25 -6.60 19.52
N ALA A 546 9.82 -5.96 20.63
CA ALA A 546 10.53 -4.87 21.27
C ALA A 546 11.91 -5.28 21.82
N LYS A 547 12.16 -6.56 22.06
CA LYS A 547 13.47 -7.07 22.47
C LYS A 547 14.58 -6.80 21.43
N TYR A 548 14.20 -6.57 20.16
CA TYR A 548 15.10 -6.31 19.04
C TYR A 548 15.23 -4.82 18.70
N THR A 549 14.62 -3.93 19.52
CA THR A 549 14.65 -2.48 19.28
C THR A 549 16.08 -1.97 19.40
N LEU A 550 16.56 -1.31 18.34
CA LEU A 550 17.89 -0.68 18.23
C LEU A 550 19.08 -1.63 18.53
N GLU A 551 18.84 -2.96 18.51
CA GLU A 551 19.86 -3.98 18.77
C GLU A 551 21.09 -3.85 17.86
N ARG A 552 20.89 -3.38 16.61
CA ARG A 552 21.98 -3.18 15.64
C ARG A 552 22.81 -1.93 15.92
N VAL A 553 22.27 -0.95 16.65
CA VAL A 553 22.94 0.30 17.03
C VAL A 553 23.58 0.15 18.40
N ASP A 554 22.84 -0.38 19.36
CA ASP A 554 23.30 -0.69 20.72
C ASP A 554 22.68 -2.02 21.19
N PRO A 555 23.45 -3.12 21.22
CA PRO A 555 22.95 -4.41 21.72
C PRO A 555 22.42 -4.37 23.17
N GLY A 556 22.83 -3.38 23.96
CA GLY A 556 22.36 -3.15 25.33
C GLY A 556 21.06 -2.37 25.44
N PHE A 557 20.50 -1.85 24.33
CA PHE A 557 19.37 -0.93 24.37
C PHE A 557 18.16 -1.47 25.14
N TYR A 558 17.76 -2.70 24.86
CA TYR A 558 16.61 -3.34 25.55
C TYR A 558 16.83 -3.39 27.08
N ALA A 559 18.00 -3.82 27.52
CA ALA A 559 18.35 -3.90 28.94
C ALA A 559 18.38 -2.51 29.61
N ASN A 560 18.94 -1.52 28.93
CA ASN A 560 19.00 -0.13 29.41
C ASN A 560 17.59 0.48 29.53
N ALA A 561 16.71 0.23 28.57
CA ALA A 561 15.32 0.69 28.61
C ALA A 561 14.52 0.05 29.75
N MET A 562 14.67 -1.26 29.93
CA MET A 562 14.02 -1.99 31.04
C MET A 562 14.53 -1.55 32.40
N ALA A 563 15.82 -1.27 32.55
CA ALA A 563 16.39 -0.73 33.77
C ALA A 563 15.84 0.68 34.09
N ALA A 564 15.75 1.56 33.10
CA ALA A 564 15.18 2.90 33.27
C ALA A 564 13.71 2.84 33.71
N ALA A 565 12.92 1.89 33.17
CA ALA A 565 11.54 1.68 33.57
C ALA A 565 11.43 1.13 35.02
N ALA A 566 12.32 0.22 35.43
CA ALA A 566 12.35 -0.36 36.78
C ALA A 566 12.72 0.66 37.87
N ASP A 567 13.52 1.67 37.54
CA ASP A 567 13.93 2.74 38.47
C ASP A 567 12.80 3.73 38.82
N GLY A 568 11.57 3.52 38.30
CA GLY A 568 10.43 4.40 38.54
C GLY A 568 10.59 5.80 37.90
N LYS A 569 11.45 5.94 36.91
CA LYS A 569 11.63 7.17 36.13
C LYS A 569 10.45 7.39 35.18
N ASP A 570 10.23 8.65 34.77
CA ASP A 570 9.13 9.05 33.87
C ASP A 570 9.23 8.44 32.45
N GLY A 571 10.25 7.61 32.22
CA GLY A 571 10.59 6.98 30.93
C GLY A 571 12.03 7.24 30.53
N SER A 572 12.30 7.29 29.23
CA SER A 572 13.64 7.47 28.69
C SER A 572 13.66 8.32 27.42
N ALA A 573 14.84 8.77 27.03
CA ALA A 573 15.08 9.51 25.80
C ALA A 573 16.09 8.80 24.88
N VAL A 574 15.85 8.93 23.57
CA VAL A 574 16.83 8.65 22.52
C VAL A 574 17.26 9.98 21.91
N VAL A 575 18.56 10.17 21.76
CA VAL A 575 19.14 11.35 21.10
C VAL A 575 19.79 10.89 19.79
N GLY A 576 19.45 11.51 18.66
CA GLY A 576 19.95 11.16 17.33
C GLY A 576 20.46 12.37 16.56
N GLY A 577 21.16 12.10 15.46
CA GLY A 577 21.67 13.10 14.53
C GLY A 577 20.66 13.47 13.45
N ASP A 578 21.16 13.61 12.23
CA ASP A 578 20.36 13.96 11.06
C ASP A 578 19.60 12.76 10.48
N ASN A 579 18.41 13.04 9.86
CA ASN A 579 17.61 12.09 9.09
C ASN A 579 17.26 10.81 9.89
N TYR A 580 16.89 10.96 11.15
CA TYR A 580 16.51 9.85 12.02
C TYR A 580 15.19 9.21 11.56
N GLY A 581 15.18 7.87 11.44
CA GLY A 581 14.01 7.08 11.04
C GLY A 581 13.80 6.98 9.52
N GLN A 582 14.88 7.14 8.73
CA GLN A 582 14.82 6.97 7.27
C GLN A 582 14.38 5.55 6.88
N GLY A 583 13.72 5.42 5.72
CA GLY A 583 13.33 4.11 5.16
C GLY A 583 11.83 3.89 5.13
N SER A 584 11.37 2.67 5.46
CA SER A 584 9.97 2.27 5.28
C SER A 584 9.04 2.83 6.38
N SER A 585 7.73 2.91 6.05
CA SER A 585 6.67 3.43 6.92
C SER A 585 6.30 2.47 8.09
N ARG A 586 7.28 1.90 8.77
CA ARG A 586 7.04 0.91 9.83
C ARG A 586 6.59 1.56 11.13
N GLU A 587 5.34 1.39 11.43
CA GLU A 587 4.73 1.81 12.68
C GLU A 587 5.36 1.13 13.91
N HIS A 588 5.75 -0.14 13.79
CA HIS A 588 6.45 -0.90 14.83
C HIS A 588 7.76 -0.25 15.29
N ALA A 589 8.43 0.51 14.41
CA ALA A 589 9.63 1.28 14.77
C ALA A 589 9.32 2.45 15.73
N ALA A 590 8.06 2.80 15.94
CA ALA A 590 7.61 3.73 16.99
C ALA A 590 6.93 3.01 18.17
N LEU A 591 6.11 1.97 17.88
CA LEU A 591 5.42 1.20 18.92
C LEU A 591 6.37 0.47 19.86
N ALA A 592 7.44 -0.13 19.34
CA ALA A 592 8.38 -0.88 20.15
C ALA A 592 9.19 0.02 21.12
N PRO A 593 9.80 1.14 20.67
CA PRO A 593 10.38 2.12 21.59
C PRO A 593 9.39 2.66 22.63
N MET A 594 8.14 2.97 22.20
CA MET A 594 7.09 3.45 23.11
C MET A 594 6.80 2.42 24.21
N TYR A 595 6.64 1.15 23.83
CA TYR A 595 6.43 0.05 24.79
C TYR A 595 7.58 -0.06 25.81
N LEU A 596 8.83 0.15 25.36
CA LEU A 596 10.02 0.16 26.23
C LEU A 596 10.17 1.44 27.08
N GLY A 597 9.18 2.32 27.05
CA GLY A 597 9.19 3.54 27.86
C GLY A 597 9.96 4.72 27.27
N VAL A 598 10.32 4.69 25.97
CA VAL A 598 10.84 5.88 25.31
C VAL A 598 9.70 6.91 25.21
N ARG A 599 9.91 8.10 25.77
CA ARG A 599 8.96 9.22 25.79
C ARG A 599 9.37 10.35 24.87
N VAL A 600 10.67 10.49 24.64
CA VAL A 600 11.24 11.57 23.84
C VAL A 600 12.26 11.00 22.86
N VAL A 601 12.17 11.44 21.62
CA VAL A 601 13.24 11.30 20.62
C VAL A 601 13.67 12.70 20.22
N LEU A 602 14.89 13.07 20.53
CA LEU A 602 15.47 14.41 20.31
C LEU A 602 16.56 14.32 19.26
N VAL A 603 16.40 15.00 18.12
CA VAL A 603 17.30 14.84 16.97
C VAL A 603 17.59 16.16 16.26
N LYS A 604 18.58 16.17 15.36
CA LYS A 604 18.83 17.30 14.45
C LYS A 604 17.76 17.39 13.37
N SER A 605 17.37 16.25 12.76
CA SER A 605 16.27 16.16 11.79
C SER A 605 15.65 14.77 11.74
N PHE A 606 14.36 14.69 11.37
CA PHE A 606 13.60 13.44 11.22
C PHE A 606 13.33 13.11 9.75
N ALA A 607 13.26 11.82 9.43
CA ALA A 607 12.51 11.35 8.29
C ALA A 607 10.99 11.53 8.55
N ARG A 608 10.28 12.11 7.56
CA ARG A 608 8.88 12.59 7.69
C ARG A 608 7.93 11.53 8.25
N ILE A 609 7.94 10.33 7.67
CA ILE A 609 6.99 9.26 8.03
C ILE A 609 7.24 8.76 9.45
N HIS A 610 8.49 8.61 9.83
CA HIS A 610 8.83 8.14 11.18
C HIS A 610 8.44 9.14 12.26
N ARG A 611 8.62 10.45 12.00
CA ARG A 611 8.15 11.50 12.89
C ARG A 611 6.63 11.42 13.13
N ALA A 612 5.85 11.21 12.06
CA ALA A 612 4.40 11.02 12.18
C ALA A 612 4.06 9.78 13.02
N ASN A 613 4.77 8.66 12.82
CA ASN A 613 4.56 7.46 13.63
C ASN A 613 4.90 7.67 15.11
N LEU A 614 5.94 8.44 15.45
CA LEU A 614 6.26 8.78 16.83
C LEU A 614 5.12 9.58 17.47
N ILE A 615 4.60 10.60 16.77
CA ILE A 615 3.44 11.39 17.21
C ILE A 615 2.23 10.48 17.46
N ASN A 616 1.91 9.65 16.50
CA ASN A 616 0.78 8.72 16.57
C ASN A 616 0.88 7.75 17.77
N CYS A 617 2.11 7.38 18.15
CA CYS A 617 2.38 6.54 19.32
C CYS A 617 2.54 7.31 20.64
N GLY A 618 2.40 8.64 20.64
CA GLY A 618 2.54 9.45 21.86
C GLY A 618 3.99 9.65 22.33
N ILE A 619 4.98 9.43 21.46
CA ILE A 619 6.38 9.80 21.70
C ILE A 619 6.58 11.24 21.22
N LEU A 620 7.19 12.09 22.04
CA LEU A 620 7.48 13.49 21.71
C LEU A 620 8.70 13.61 20.79
N PRO A 621 8.52 13.92 19.48
CA PRO A 621 9.65 13.97 18.54
C PRO A 621 10.17 15.40 18.44
N LEU A 622 11.17 15.73 19.24
CA LEU A 622 11.74 17.06 19.37
C LEU A 622 12.92 17.30 18.40
N LEU A 623 13.02 18.52 17.92
CA LEU A 623 14.15 19.01 17.13
C LEU A 623 14.98 19.96 17.97
N PHE A 624 16.31 19.85 17.91
CA PHE A 624 17.18 20.85 18.49
C PHE A 624 16.93 22.22 17.85
N LYS A 625 16.75 23.27 18.68
CA LYS A 625 16.71 24.64 18.18
C LYS A 625 18.08 25.08 17.68
N ASN A 626 19.14 24.69 18.39
CA ASN A 626 20.52 24.81 17.95
C ASN A 626 21.13 23.41 17.77
N PRO A 627 21.45 22.97 16.53
CA PRO A 627 22.01 21.64 16.27
C PRO A 627 23.33 21.33 17.00
N GLU A 628 24.11 22.35 17.41
CA GLU A 628 25.34 22.17 18.15
C GLU A 628 25.14 21.61 19.56
N ASP A 629 23.96 21.78 20.15
CA ASP A 629 23.65 21.24 21.47
C ASP A 629 23.62 19.69 21.46
N TYR A 630 23.41 19.06 20.30
CA TYR A 630 23.58 17.61 20.15
C TYR A 630 24.96 17.12 20.61
N GLU A 631 26.02 17.82 20.27
CA GLU A 631 27.39 17.38 20.62
C GLU A 631 27.64 17.40 22.13
N ARG A 632 26.96 18.27 22.86
CA ARG A 632 27.11 18.48 24.32
C ARG A 632 26.42 17.40 25.14
N ILE A 633 25.40 16.72 24.59
CA ILE A 633 24.68 15.65 25.29
C ILE A 633 25.47 14.34 25.16
N LYS A 634 25.55 13.60 26.26
CA LYS A 634 26.17 12.26 26.31
C LYS A 634 25.14 11.21 26.73
N GLN A 635 25.36 9.96 26.31
CA GLN A 635 24.59 8.84 26.84
C GLN A 635 24.70 8.80 28.37
N ASN A 636 23.64 8.44 29.04
CA ASN A 636 23.40 8.48 30.48
C ASN A 636 23.24 9.89 31.10
N ASN A 637 23.33 10.99 30.35
CA ASN A 637 22.84 12.26 30.86
C ASN A 637 21.35 12.18 31.15
N VAL A 638 20.85 13.04 32.05
CA VAL A 638 19.43 13.11 32.40
C VAL A 638 18.87 14.41 31.84
N LEU A 639 17.75 14.33 31.13
CA LEU A 639 17.03 15.48 30.60
C LEU A 639 15.84 15.79 31.52
N TYR A 640 15.79 17.01 32.03
CA TYR A 640 14.63 17.57 32.71
C TYR A 640 13.91 18.50 31.75
N ILE A 641 12.69 18.11 31.31
CA ILE A 641 11.84 18.87 30.41
C ILE A 641 10.67 19.42 31.23
N GLN A 642 10.58 20.73 31.33
CA GLN A 642 9.58 21.40 32.18
C GLN A 642 8.39 21.90 31.36
N ASP A 643 7.22 22.02 32.03
CA ASP A 643 6.00 22.64 31.52
C ASP A 643 5.58 22.16 30.13
N ILE A 644 5.68 20.85 29.87
CA ILE A 644 5.36 20.21 28.56
C ILE A 644 3.91 20.47 28.18
N ASP A 645 2.97 20.36 29.12
CA ASP A 645 1.54 20.62 28.91
C ASP A 645 1.28 22.07 28.49
N LEU A 646 2.02 23.03 29.09
CA LEU A 646 1.94 24.43 28.70
C LEU A 646 2.55 24.68 27.30
N SER A 647 3.71 24.09 27.01
CA SER A 647 4.34 24.18 25.69
C SER A 647 3.46 23.59 24.60
N LEU A 648 2.82 22.42 24.84
CA LEU A 648 1.84 21.83 23.91
C LEU A 648 0.61 22.72 23.72
N LYS A 649 0.12 23.42 24.75
CA LYS A 649 -1.03 24.34 24.62
C LYS A 649 -0.68 25.63 23.88
N THR A 650 0.49 26.20 24.13
CA THR A 650 0.85 27.54 23.63
C THR A 650 1.66 27.53 22.34
N GLY A 651 2.29 26.40 21.98
CA GLY A 651 3.23 26.32 20.87
C GLY A 651 4.63 26.87 21.19
N ASN A 652 4.90 27.21 22.45
CA ASN A 652 6.23 27.70 22.87
C ASN A 652 7.28 26.58 22.81
N PRO A 653 8.57 26.91 22.56
CA PRO A 653 9.67 25.94 22.61
C PRO A 653 9.72 25.20 23.96
N PHE A 654 10.21 23.96 23.92
CA PHE A 654 10.43 23.16 25.12
C PHE A 654 11.76 23.54 25.76
N LYS A 655 11.73 23.92 27.03
CA LYS A 655 12.95 24.19 27.81
C LYS A 655 13.48 22.91 28.44
N ILE A 656 14.72 22.57 28.17
CA ILE A 656 15.35 21.32 28.58
C ILE A 656 16.63 21.62 29.34
N THR A 657 16.74 21.11 30.58
CA THR A 657 17.95 21.13 31.38
C THR A 657 18.63 19.78 31.33
N CYS A 658 19.87 19.74 30.88
CA CYS A 658 20.70 18.55 30.84
C CYS A 658 21.54 18.48 32.08
N THR A 659 21.49 17.33 32.79
CA THR A 659 22.27 17.08 34.00
C THR A 659 23.15 15.84 33.84
N ALA A 660 24.25 15.78 34.58
CA ALA A 660 25.03 14.56 34.73
C ALA A 660 24.21 13.51 35.52
N PRO A 661 24.57 12.21 35.45
CA PRO A 661 23.89 11.16 36.24
C PRO A 661 23.83 11.40 37.74
N CYS A 662 24.82 12.14 38.25
CA CYS A 662 24.89 12.55 39.67
C CYS A 662 23.99 13.74 40.04
N GLY A 663 23.22 14.28 39.08
CA GLY A 663 22.30 15.41 39.26
C GLY A 663 22.94 16.80 39.07
N THR A 664 24.22 16.90 38.77
CA THR A 664 24.89 18.19 38.48
C THR A 664 24.35 18.74 37.15
N GLU A 665 23.83 19.97 37.17
CA GLU A 665 23.42 20.68 35.95
C GLU A 665 24.66 20.95 35.06
N LEU A 666 24.52 20.60 33.78
CA LEU A 666 25.58 20.80 32.77
C LEU A 666 25.28 22.03 31.91
N PHE A 667 24.04 22.12 31.39
CA PHE A 667 23.55 23.24 30.57
C PHE A 667 22.05 23.14 30.36
N THR A 668 21.46 24.28 29.98
CA THR A 668 20.06 24.38 29.56
C THR A 668 19.98 24.79 28.09
N PHE A 669 19.04 24.26 27.35
CA PHE A 669 18.82 24.53 25.93
C PHE A 669 17.32 24.46 25.57
N GLU A 670 16.97 24.81 24.33
CA GLU A 670 15.60 24.76 23.84
C GLU A 670 15.46 23.76 22.67
N ALA A 671 14.34 23.05 22.66
CA ALA A 671 13.88 22.28 21.51
C ALA A 671 12.68 22.95 20.85
N LEU A 672 12.57 22.80 19.52
CA LEU A 672 11.50 23.41 18.74
C LEU A 672 10.14 22.77 19.08
N ASN A 673 9.10 23.60 19.08
CA ASN A 673 7.71 23.19 19.09
C ASN A 673 7.10 23.65 17.75
N ASP A 674 7.40 22.90 16.70
CA ASP A 674 6.95 23.13 15.33
C ASP A 674 5.69 22.30 14.99
N PHE A 675 4.93 21.90 16.01
CA PHE A 675 3.69 21.14 15.88
C PHE A 675 2.50 22.06 15.61
N ASP A 676 1.61 21.65 14.71
CA ASP A 676 0.29 22.25 14.57
C ASP A 676 -0.61 21.92 15.78
N GLU A 677 -1.75 22.57 15.89
CA GLU A 677 -2.66 22.45 17.03
C GLU A 677 -3.16 21.00 17.21
N ARG A 678 -3.49 20.32 16.12
CA ARG A 678 -3.95 18.93 16.16
C ARG A 678 -2.84 17.99 16.66
N THR A 679 -1.63 18.12 16.13
CA THR A 679 -0.47 17.34 16.58
C THR A 679 -0.19 17.54 18.07
N ARG A 680 -0.28 18.79 18.57
CA ARG A 680 -0.14 19.09 19.99
C ARG A 680 -1.23 18.39 20.82
N SER A 681 -2.46 18.39 20.33
CA SER A 681 -3.58 17.72 21.01
C SER A 681 -3.40 16.19 21.03
N ILE A 682 -2.92 15.58 19.95
CA ILE A 682 -2.58 14.14 19.88
C ILE A 682 -1.50 13.81 20.90
N LEU A 683 -0.41 14.57 20.96
CA LEU A 683 0.70 14.35 21.90
C LEU A 683 0.22 14.53 23.36
N ALA A 684 -0.60 15.55 23.64
CA ALA A 684 -1.18 15.77 24.95
C ALA A 684 -2.05 14.61 25.43
N ALA A 685 -2.80 13.99 24.51
CA ALA A 685 -3.64 12.82 24.81
C ALA A 685 -2.86 11.51 25.03
N GLY A 686 -1.59 11.44 24.63
CA GLY A 686 -0.77 10.24 24.67
C GLY A 686 -0.85 9.42 23.38
N GLY A 687 -1.09 10.09 22.26
CA GLY A 687 -1.11 9.51 20.92
C GLY A 687 -2.49 9.51 20.25
N LEU A 688 -2.49 9.13 18.98
CA LEU A 688 -3.67 9.26 18.12
C LEU A 688 -4.85 8.37 18.59
N SER A 689 -4.59 7.15 19.06
CA SER A 689 -5.64 6.26 19.58
C SER A 689 -6.36 6.86 20.79
N ALA A 690 -5.61 7.44 21.72
CA ALA A 690 -6.18 8.08 22.91
C ALA A 690 -6.93 9.38 22.54
N TYR A 691 -6.39 10.18 21.63
CA TYR A 691 -7.02 11.37 21.09
C TYR A 691 -8.37 11.04 20.42
N THR A 692 -8.41 10.04 19.54
CA THR A 692 -9.64 9.58 18.87
C THR A 692 -10.67 9.02 19.86
N ARG A 693 -10.23 8.28 20.87
CA ARG A 693 -11.11 7.78 21.96
C ARG A 693 -11.78 8.93 22.71
N GLY A 694 -11.06 10.02 22.91
CA GLY A 694 -11.58 11.26 23.55
C GLY A 694 -12.51 12.08 22.68
N GLY A 695 -12.84 11.64 21.45
CA GLY A 695 -13.71 12.38 20.50
C GLY A 695 -12.96 13.38 19.64
N GLY A 696 -11.62 13.34 19.63
CA GLY A 696 -10.81 14.16 18.72
C GLY A 696 -10.96 13.71 17.25
N GLN A 697 -11.07 14.68 16.35
CA GLN A 697 -11.22 14.50 14.89
C GLN A 697 -9.98 14.93 14.14
#